data_dd6e6ae3892c247821e4518e43e2bc83
#
_entry.id   dd6e6ae3892c247821e4518e43e2bc83
#
_cell.length_a   1.000
_cell.length_b   1.000
_cell.length_c   1.000
_cell.angle_alpha   90.00
_cell.angle_beta   90.00
_cell.angle_gamma   90.00
#
_symmetry.space_group_name_H-M   'P 1'
#
loop_
_entity.id
_entity.type
_entity.pdbx_description
1 polymer ?
#
loop_
_entity_poly.entity_id
_entity_poly.type
_entity_poly.pdbx_seq_one_letter_code
_entity_poly.pdbx_strand_id
1 'polypeptide(L)'
;MFLTRAFEIINREGFLTFKYALWQKMRENMTDEKIYQLYIKNVEPRQNIISENQCVQVVSVKENNTVKQVMEAVEKVSTEYVVLCSDDYELCENYEKKVSHYILIQKKAGRNLQYIYSDSDTINDNGKRENPDCKPDYSWNTLLSFNYIGNVFAVKRQFFLHRMNEFVDNFGSDSKFDSYKTSLFLLSDNSAENVGHIHQILAHKKADYKEKSDISDYKCFLPELKNKNVCVVTDKHNKIVQHIHYPLSEDDCVSIIIPSKDNPEILKVCLESIKKYTKYTKYEIVVIDNGSDEDNRNEYKKLIAEFGENASYTYERFDFNFSKMCNIGAKKATGNMLLFLNDDIEIIGQDYEDTDWLSVLAGQAKQESTGAVGAKLLYPDSSYIQHVGVINYESSCFAHLYAKAVDDENIKAHRNYADYDCLCVTGACFMIEKAKFDKAGFDEAFEVTHNDVDICLTLYEQGYYNVLRNDVVLFHHESFSRGDDEVDEEKNRRNMHARDMVYEKHPELEKYDPFYSPLLTQTENNYRFGDEIYSVIYRKPQKADRLKLTAGYIEVSPTVKVTETGYHDDMQFRGFAYNGNKAYYNPVIFLWNEQDCYRIKAQSVCDRVFHLRKDVDRNINYAPFFCGIDTTDMESGTYRCAIRANGKYYDAQACIVINDEDEDSIAQ
;
A
#
# COMPACT_ATOMS: atom_id res chain seq x y z
N MET A 1 32.74 16.67 -11.50
CA MET A 1 31.86 15.49 -11.33
C MET A 1 30.58 15.60 -12.15
N PHE A 2 29.70 16.63 -11.96
CA PHE A 2 28.46 16.79 -12.73
C PHE A 2 28.69 16.92 -14.25
N LEU A 3 29.59 17.79 -14.69
CA LEU A 3 29.88 17.99 -16.12
C LEU A 3 30.50 16.74 -16.77
N THR A 4 31.34 15.99 -16.05
CA THR A 4 31.93 14.74 -16.55
C THR A 4 30.87 13.68 -16.78
N ARG A 5 29.95 13.51 -15.81
CA ARG A 5 28.82 12.56 -15.90
C ARG A 5 27.80 12.99 -16.97
N ALA A 6 27.58 14.29 -17.13
CA ALA A 6 26.75 14.84 -18.20
C ALA A 6 27.31 14.53 -19.60
N PHE A 7 28.63 14.69 -19.76
CA PHE A 7 29.36 14.35 -21.01
C PHE A 7 29.32 12.84 -21.31
N GLU A 8 29.48 12.01 -20.29
CA GLU A 8 29.37 10.56 -20.40
C GLU A 8 27.97 10.13 -20.87
N ILE A 9 26.91 10.67 -20.25
CA ILE A 9 25.52 10.39 -20.65
C ILE A 9 25.25 10.87 -22.08
N ILE A 10 25.69 12.07 -22.45
CA ILE A 10 25.50 12.61 -23.79
C ILE A 10 26.18 11.76 -24.85
N ASN A 11 27.45 11.37 -24.58
CA ASN A 11 28.23 10.58 -25.54
C ASN A 11 27.76 9.13 -25.65
N ARG A 12 27.31 8.52 -24.55
CA ARG A 12 26.88 7.13 -24.50
C ARG A 12 25.41 6.96 -24.89
N GLU A 13 24.55 7.85 -24.43
CA GLU A 13 23.10 7.69 -24.45
C GLU A 13 22.37 8.79 -25.25
N GLY A 14 23.06 9.84 -25.64
CA GLY A 14 22.55 10.95 -26.43
C GLY A 14 21.99 12.12 -25.62
N PHE A 15 21.84 13.26 -26.29
CA PHE A 15 21.43 14.53 -25.66
C PHE A 15 20.01 14.49 -25.07
N LEU A 16 19.11 13.73 -25.68
CA LEU A 16 17.73 13.60 -25.17
C LEU A 16 17.69 12.86 -23.84
N THR A 17 18.48 11.79 -23.67
CA THR A 17 18.64 11.06 -22.41
C THR A 17 19.19 11.96 -21.31
N PHE A 18 20.21 12.73 -21.65
CA PHE A 18 20.78 13.73 -20.72
C PHE A 18 19.72 14.77 -20.29
N LYS A 19 18.96 15.31 -21.26
CA LYS A 19 17.90 16.28 -20.95
C LYS A 19 16.82 15.67 -20.05
N TYR A 20 16.46 14.42 -20.27
CA TYR A 20 15.49 13.71 -19.46
C TYR A 20 16.04 13.42 -18.05
N ALA A 21 17.27 12.90 -17.95
CA ALA A 21 17.93 12.68 -16.66
C ALA A 21 18.12 13.99 -15.86
N LEU A 22 18.41 15.10 -16.54
CA LEU A 22 18.49 16.41 -15.91
C LEU A 22 17.12 16.86 -15.39
N TRP A 23 16.06 16.64 -16.16
CA TRP A 23 14.70 16.98 -15.78
C TRP A 23 14.22 16.12 -14.59
N GLN A 24 14.48 14.81 -14.60
CA GLN A 24 14.22 13.94 -13.44
C GLN A 24 14.95 14.44 -12.20
N LYS A 25 16.24 14.72 -12.32
CA LYS A 25 17.04 15.24 -11.19
C LYS A 25 16.56 16.61 -10.69
N MET A 26 15.98 17.43 -11.55
CA MET A 26 15.32 18.67 -11.13
C MET A 26 14.03 18.38 -10.36
N ARG A 27 13.28 17.34 -10.74
CA ARG A 27 12.07 16.89 -10.04
C ARG A 27 12.41 16.29 -8.67
N GLU A 28 13.40 15.40 -8.60
CA GLU A 28 13.92 14.83 -7.34
C GLU A 28 14.30 15.91 -6.31
N ASN A 29 14.74 17.07 -6.78
CA ASN A 29 15.10 18.22 -5.93
C ASN A 29 13.94 19.22 -5.68
N MET A 30 12.73 18.95 -6.19
CA MET A 30 11.56 19.78 -5.85
C MET A 30 11.10 19.46 -4.43
N THR A 31 10.68 20.48 -3.70
CA THR A 31 10.01 20.28 -2.41
C THR A 31 8.62 19.72 -2.64
N ASP A 32 8.12 18.94 -1.68
CA ASP A 32 6.75 18.39 -1.71
C ASP A 32 5.70 19.48 -1.90
N GLU A 33 5.89 20.62 -1.25
CA GLU A 33 5.03 21.79 -1.41
C GLU A 33 4.94 22.26 -2.86
N LYS A 34 6.10 22.34 -3.54
CA LYS A 34 6.14 22.77 -4.95
C LYS A 34 5.46 21.78 -5.88
N ILE A 35 5.65 20.47 -5.63
CA ILE A 35 4.99 19.39 -6.37
C ILE A 35 3.48 19.50 -6.18
N TYR A 36 3.04 19.67 -4.93
CA TYR A 36 1.63 19.81 -4.61
C TYR A 36 0.99 21.04 -5.26
N GLN A 37 1.66 22.19 -5.27
CA GLN A 37 1.18 23.39 -5.98
C GLN A 37 1.06 23.17 -7.50
N LEU A 38 1.93 22.36 -8.10
CA LEU A 38 1.82 21.97 -9.51
C LEU A 38 0.61 21.06 -9.76
N TYR A 39 0.32 20.15 -8.84
CA TYR A 39 -0.88 19.32 -8.89
C TYR A 39 -2.16 20.17 -8.85
N ILE A 40 -2.30 21.05 -7.86
CA ILE A 40 -3.44 21.96 -7.74
C ILE A 40 -3.65 22.76 -9.03
N LYS A 41 -2.57 23.23 -9.63
CA LYS A 41 -2.65 24.06 -10.84
C LYS A 41 -2.96 23.28 -12.12
N ASN A 42 -2.41 22.08 -12.26
CA ASN A 42 -2.34 21.40 -13.56
C ASN A 42 -3.19 20.12 -13.65
N VAL A 43 -3.41 19.44 -12.52
CA VAL A 43 -4.08 18.13 -12.47
C VAL A 43 -5.50 18.26 -11.93
N GLU A 44 -5.63 18.81 -10.75
CA GLU A 44 -6.92 18.93 -10.04
C GLU A 44 -8.04 19.59 -10.88
N PRO A 45 -7.81 20.66 -11.67
CA PRO A 45 -8.86 21.24 -12.51
C PRO A 45 -9.38 20.30 -13.60
N ARG A 46 -8.62 19.25 -13.94
CA ARG A 46 -9.01 18.26 -14.95
C ARG A 46 -9.82 17.11 -14.35
N GLN A 47 -9.74 16.93 -13.03
CA GLN A 47 -10.53 15.97 -12.26
C GLN A 47 -11.88 16.54 -11.84
N ASN A 48 -12.37 17.58 -12.49
CA ASN A 48 -13.61 18.24 -12.12
C ASN A 48 -14.81 17.61 -12.84
N ILE A 49 -14.95 16.30 -12.75
CA ILE A 49 -16.12 15.58 -13.24
C ILE A 49 -17.20 15.61 -12.16
N ILE A 50 -18.40 16.00 -12.54
CA ILE A 50 -19.52 16.23 -11.64
C ILE A 50 -20.79 15.60 -12.22
N SER A 51 -21.65 15.10 -11.35
CA SER A 51 -23.00 14.66 -11.73
C SER A 51 -24.01 15.77 -11.54
N GLU A 52 -24.92 15.94 -12.49
CA GLU A 52 -26.10 16.79 -12.30
C GLU A 52 -27.17 16.10 -11.41
N ASN A 53 -27.12 14.78 -11.29
CA ASN A 53 -27.98 14.00 -10.39
C ASN A 53 -27.38 13.99 -8.97
N GLN A 54 -27.77 14.96 -8.16
CA GLN A 54 -27.26 15.08 -6.80
C GLN A 54 -28.01 14.10 -5.86
N CYS A 55 -27.28 13.11 -5.33
CA CYS A 55 -27.81 12.14 -4.35
C CYS A 55 -27.24 12.34 -2.95
N VAL A 56 -26.51 13.43 -2.72
CA VAL A 56 -25.79 13.76 -1.49
C VAL A 56 -26.18 15.14 -1.00
N GLN A 57 -26.28 15.33 0.31
CA GLN A 57 -26.46 16.63 0.97
C GLN A 57 -25.52 16.75 2.17
N VAL A 58 -24.92 17.93 2.37
CA VAL A 58 -24.02 18.19 3.50
C VAL A 58 -24.80 18.60 4.74
N VAL A 59 -24.40 18.01 5.88
CA VAL A 59 -24.77 18.39 7.23
C VAL A 59 -23.52 18.84 7.97
N SER A 60 -23.49 20.13 8.34
CA SER A 60 -22.41 20.69 9.16
C SER A 60 -22.51 20.19 10.59
N VAL A 61 -21.40 19.70 11.12
CA VAL A 61 -21.27 19.21 12.50
C VAL A 61 -20.38 20.17 13.29
N LYS A 62 -20.97 20.80 14.31
CA LYS A 62 -20.23 21.71 15.19
C LYS A 62 -19.61 20.93 16.37
N GLU A 63 -18.50 21.46 16.89
CA GLU A 63 -17.75 20.82 17.98
C GLU A 63 -18.62 20.43 19.19
N ASN A 64 -19.69 21.19 19.49
CA ASN A 64 -20.54 20.95 20.66
C ASN A 64 -21.87 20.28 20.33
N ASN A 65 -22.04 19.75 19.12
CA ASN A 65 -23.26 19.00 18.81
C ASN A 65 -23.33 17.71 19.62
N THR A 66 -24.52 17.35 20.06
CA THR A 66 -24.80 16.03 20.62
C THR A 66 -25.14 15.05 19.49
N VAL A 67 -25.02 13.76 19.77
CA VAL A 67 -25.45 12.68 18.85
C VAL A 67 -26.89 12.89 18.39
N LYS A 68 -27.79 13.21 19.32
CA LYS A 68 -29.19 13.52 19.03
C LYS A 68 -29.36 14.65 18.02
N GLN A 69 -28.64 15.76 18.21
CA GLN A 69 -28.74 16.91 17.31
C GLN A 69 -28.27 16.57 15.89
N VAL A 70 -27.21 15.78 15.75
CA VAL A 70 -26.73 15.32 14.43
C VAL A 70 -27.75 14.37 13.80
N MET A 71 -28.29 13.40 14.53
CA MET A 71 -29.33 12.51 14.03
C MET A 71 -30.58 13.27 13.55
N GLU A 72 -31.09 14.23 14.35
CA GLU A 72 -32.22 15.08 13.97
C GLU A 72 -31.93 15.93 12.70
N ALA A 73 -30.68 16.33 12.49
CA ALA A 73 -30.27 17.01 11.26
C ALA A 73 -30.28 16.07 10.05
N VAL A 74 -29.74 14.85 10.22
CA VAL A 74 -29.73 13.80 9.19
C VAL A 74 -31.12 13.31 8.82
N GLU A 75 -32.06 13.22 9.78
CA GLU A 75 -33.46 12.85 9.52
C GLU A 75 -34.14 13.82 8.56
N LYS A 76 -33.80 15.12 8.59
CA LYS A 76 -34.36 16.15 7.72
C LYS A 76 -33.78 16.14 6.29
N VAL A 77 -32.72 15.41 6.06
CA VAL A 77 -32.11 15.26 4.73
C VAL A 77 -33.00 14.38 3.86
N SER A 78 -33.23 14.78 2.61
CA SER A 78 -34.06 14.03 1.66
C SER A 78 -33.27 13.14 0.70
N THR A 79 -31.95 13.34 0.60
CA THR A 79 -31.06 12.56 -0.28
C THR A 79 -30.76 11.20 0.29
N GLU A 80 -30.31 10.29 -0.57
CA GLU A 80 -29.95 8.92 -0.17
C GLU A 80 -28.70 8.87 0.72
N TYR A 81 -27.76 9.76 0.49
CA TYR A 81 -26.53 9.91 1.28
C TYR A 81 -26.48 11.26 1.96
N VAL A 82 -25.79 11.31 3.07
CA VAL A 82 -25.48 12.54 3.81
C VAL A 82 -23.98 12.64 4.01
N VAL A 83 -23.44 13.82 3.83
CA VAL A 83 -22.06 14.15 4.22
C VAL A 83 -22.07 14.77 5.59
N LEU A 84 -21.36 14.18 6.54
CA LEU A 84 -21.08 14.80 7.83
C LEU A 84 -19.76 15.55 7.69
N CYS A 85 -19.80 16.86 7.87
CA CYS A 85 -18.64 17.73 7.74
C CYS A 85 -18.45 18.52 9.03
N SER A 86 -17.31 18.29 9.70
CA SER A 86 -16.92 19.10 10.87
C SER A 86 -16.70 20.55 10.48
N ASP A 87 -17.00 21.49 11.37
CA ASP A 87 -16.75 22.91 11.18
C ASP A 87 -15.26 23.29 11.14
N ASP A 88 -14.37 22.36 11.48
CA ASP A 88 -12.91 22.46 11.29
C ASP A 88 -12.45 22.27 9.83
N TYR A 89 -13.38 21.96 8.91
CA TYR A 89 -13.08 21.70 7.50
C TYR A 89 -13.81 22.67 6.57
N GLU A 90 -13.21 22.87 5.40
CA GLU A 90 -13.84 23.47 4.23
C GLU A 90 -13.93 22.42 3.12
N LEU A 91 -15.01 22.41 2.37
CA LEU A 91 -15.21 21.51 1.24
C LEU A 91 -14.81 22.19 -0.07
N CYS A 92 -14.26 21.42 -1.01
CA CYS A 92 -13.95 21.92 -2.34
C CYS A 92 -15.22 22.36 -3.09
N GLU A 93 -15.05 23.16 -4.14
CA GLU A 93 -16.14 23.52 -5.04
C GLU A 93 -16.77 22.25 -5.65
N ASN A 94 -18.11 22.22 -5.71
CA ASN A 94 -18.89 21.09 -6.23
C ASN A 94 -18.70 19.74 -5.49
N TYR A 95 -18.29 19.76 -4.25
CA TYR A 95 -18.08 18.55 -3.44
C TYR A 95 -19.24 17.56 -3.54
N GLU A 96 -20.47 18.00 -3.31
CA GLU A 96 -21.67 17.14 -3.34
C GLU A 96 -21.88 16.49 -4.71
N LYS A 97 -21.62 17.23 -5.79
CA LYS A 97 -21.75 16.72 -7.16
C LYS A 97 -20.64 15.68 -7.49
N LYS A 98 -19.42 15.91 -7.00
CA LYS A 98 -18.31 14.96 -7.15
C LYS A 98 -18.57 13.64 -6.41
N VAL A 99 -18.98 13.73 -5.15
CA VAL A 99 -19.33 12.54 -4.35
C VAL A 99 -20.54 11.81 -4.96
N SER A 100 -21.54 12.56 -5.48
CA SER A 100 -22.68 11.96 -6.17
C SER A 100 -22.25 11.22 -7.44
N HIS A 101 -21.33 11.78 -8.20
CA HIS A 101 -20.76 11.12 -9.38
C HIS A 101 -20.09 9.80 -9.02
N TYR A 102 -19.22 9.82 -8.01
CA TYR A 102 -18.58 8.60 -7.50
C TYR A 102 -19.58 7.52 -7.09
N ILE A 103 -20.60 7.89 -6.31
CA ILE A 103 -21.65 6.95 -5.88
C ILE A 103 -22.37 6.32 -7.09
N LEU A 104 -22.67 7.12 -8.11
CA LEU A 104 -23.36 6.63 -9.30
C LEU A 104 -22.51 5.63 -10.08
N ILE A 105 -21.21 5.89 -10.24
CA ILE A 105 -20.27 4.95 -10.88
C ILE A 105 -20.19 3.66 -10.08
N GLN A 106 -20.02 3.73 -8.76
CA GLN A 106 -19.93 2.53 -7.91
C GLN A 106 -21.23 1.70 -7.96
N LYS A 107 -22.39 2.35 -8.03
CA LYS A 107 -23.67 1.66 -8.22
C LYS A 107 -23.76 0.96 -9.59
N LYS A 108 -23.30 1.59 -10.66
CA LYS A 108 -23.21 0.95 -11.99
C LYS A 108 -22.30 -0.28 -11.96
N ALA A 109 -21.20 -0.22 -11.22
CA ALA A 109 -20.30 -1.35 -11.00
C ALA A 109 -20.88 -2.39 -10.00
N GLY A 110 -22.16 -2.30 -9.62
CA GLY A 110 -22.80 -3.24 -8.71
C GLY A 110 -22.46 -3.06 -7.23
N ARG A 111 -21.66 -2.04 -6.86
CA ARG A 111 -21.27 -1.77 -5.46
C ARG A 111 -22.31 -0.88 -4.77
N ASN A 112 -22.74 -1.27 -3.58
CA ASN A 112 -23.69 -0.53 -2.76
C ASN A 112 -23.00 0.04 -1.53
N LEU A 113 -22.24 1.13 -1.71
CA LEU A 113 -21.45 1.73 -0.65
C LEU A 113 -22.31 2.22 0.50
N GLN A 114 -21.84 2.00 1.72
CA GLN A 114 -22.45 2.48 2.95
C GLN A 114 -21.72 3.67 3.54
N TYR A 115 -20.40 3.74 3.33
CA TYR A 115 -19.51 4.76 3.86
C TYR A 115 -18.50 5.19 2.79
N ILE A 116 -18.21 6.50 2.68
CA ILE A 116 -17.32 7.06 1.65
C ILE A 116 -16.50 8.20 2.25
N TYR A 117 -15.21 8.22 1.99
CA TYR A 117 -14.30 9.30 2.39
C TYR A 117 -13.41 9.73 1.22
N SER A 118 -12.74 10.86 1.38
CA SER A 118 -11.82 11.40 0.38
C SER A 118 -10.50 11.83 1.02
N ASP A 119 -9.50 12.08 0.19
CA ASP A 119 -8.27 12.71 0.62
C ASP A 119 -8.50 14.15 1.07
N SER A 120 -7.56 14.68 1.82
CA SER A 120 -7.63 16.03 2.37
C SER A 120 -6.29 16.76 2.31
N ASP A 121 -6.30 18.05 2.58
CA ASP A 121 -5.12 18.87 2.81
C ASP A 121 -5.39 19.91 3.90
N THR A 122 -4.50 20.86 4.07
CA THR A 122 -4.64 21.97 5.02
C THR A 122 -4.69 23.28 4.28
N ILE A 123 -5.61 24.18 4.67
CA ILE A 123 -5.61 25.58 4.26
C ILE A 123 -5.01 26.42 5.39
N ASN A 124 -3.91 27.14 5.09
CA ASN A 124 -3.30 28.03 6.05
C ASN A 124 -4.04 29.39 6.14
N ASP A 125 -3.65 30.24 7.09
CA ASP A 125 -4.31 31.56 7.33
C ASP A 125 -4.30 32.51 6.13
N ASN A 126 -3.45 32.27 5.14
CA ASN A 126 -3.39 33.05 3.90
C ASN A 126 -4.25 32.43 2.76
N GLY A 127 -5.03 31.40 3.06
CA GLY A 127 -5.85 30.70 2.07
C GLY A 127 -5.05 29.79 1.12
N LYS A 128 -3.76 29.52 1.42
CA LYS A 128 -2.93 28.61 0.63
C LYS A 128 -3.10 27.17 1.10
N ARG A 129 -3.31 26.27 0.16
CA ARG A 129 -3.40 24.82 0.41
C ARG A 129 -2.00 24.20 0.50
N GLU A 130 -1.81 23.37 1.51
CA GLU A 130 -0.54 22.70 1.83
C GLU A 130 -0.78 21.36 2.55
N ASN A 131 0.27 20.57 2.76
CA ASN A 131 0.23 19.31 3.49
C ASN A 131 -0.87 18.35 3.00
N PRO A 132 -0.80 17.86 1.75
CA PRO A 132 -1.74 16.86 1.26
C PRO A 132 -1.66 15.59 2.12
N ASP A 133 -2.84 15.09 2.49
CA ASP A 133 -3.05 13.90 3.29
C ASP A 133 -3.72 12.84 2.40
N CYS A 134 -2.87 12.03 1.76
CA CYS A 134 -3.28 10.94 0.87
C CYS A 134 -3.50 9.68 1.69
N LYS A 135 -4.71 9.19 1.71
CA LYS A 135 -5.16 8.12 2.59
C LYS A 135 -5.02 6.75 1.93
N PRO A 136 -4.89 5.66 2.71
CA PRO A 136 -5.08 4.32 2.18
C PRO A 136 -6.56 4.08 1.87
N ASP A 137 -6.86 3.04 1.10
CA ASP A 137 -8.19 2.46 1.06
C ASP A 137 -8.58 1.90 2.42
N TYR A 138 -9.81 1.39 2.56
CA TYR A 138 -10.32 0.97 3.86
C TYR A 138 -9.33 0.04 4.58
N SER A 139 -8.93 0.47 5.76
CA SER A 139 -7.82 -0.08 6.53
C SER A 139 -8.22 -0.09 8.01
N TRP A 140 -8.80 -1.21 8.46
CA TRP A 140 -9.42 -1.31 9.78
C TRP A 140 -8.42 -1.18 10.93
N ASN A 141 -7.29 -1.92 10.86
CA ASN A 141 -6.28 -1.84 11.93
C ASN A 141 -5.62 -0.46 11.97
N THR A 142 -5.45 0.18 10.82
CA THR A 142 -4.96 1.57 10.75
C THR A 142 -5.96 2.53 11.38
N LEU A 143 -7.28 2.35 11.11
CA LEU A 143 -8.32 3.17 11.70
C LEU A 143 -8.40 2.98 13.23
N LEU A 144 -8.14 1.78 13.73
CA LEU A 144 -8.02 1.52 15.16
C LEU A 144 -6.80 2.20 15.80
N SER A 145 -5.76 2.47 15.01
CA SER A 145 -4.53 3.10 15.51
C SER A 145 -4.62 4.65 15.53
N PHE A 146 -5.25 5.25 14.53
CA PHE A 146 -5.51 6.70 14.48
C PHE A 146 -6.58 7.04 13.44
N ASN A 147 -7.15 8.27 13.52
CA ASN A 147 -8.18 8.74 12.60
C ASN A 147 -7.61 9.17 11.24
N TYR A 148 -7.19 8.22 10.39
CA TYR A 148 -6.71 8.56 9.06
C TYR A 148 -7.84 9.07 8.12
N ILE A 149 -9.09 8.69 8.34
CA ILE A 149 -10.23 9.13 7.53
C ILE A 149 -10.47 10.64 7.70
N GLY A 150 -10.32 11.16 8.91
CA GLY A 150 -10.61 12.55 9.24
C GLY A 150 -12.08 12.76 9.63
N ASN A 151 -12.52 14.04 9.63
CA ASN A 151 -13.82 14.42 10.15
C ASN A 151 -14.81 14.84 9.04
N VAL A 152 -14.58 14.36 7.81
CA VAL A 152 -15.47 14.55 6.66
C VAL A 152 -15.68 13.21 5.97
N PHE A 153 -16.92 12.75 5.93
CA PHE A 153 -17.28 11.52 5.25
C PHE A 153 -18.75 11.54 4.80
N ALA A 154 -19.04 10.85 3.72
CA ALA A 154 -20.40 10.58 3.28
C ALA A 154 -20.86 9.21 3.78
N VAL A 155 -22.10 9.11 4.16
CA VAL A 155 -22.70 7.86 4.66
C VAL A 155 -24.10 7.69 4.12
N LYS A 156 -24.50 6.45 3.82
CA LYS A 156 -25.87 6.14 3.40
C LYS A 156 -26.81 6.47 4.55
N ARG A 157 -27.77 7.40 4.32
CA ARG A 157 -28.60 7.99 5.36
C ARG A 157 -29.32 6.95 6.24
N GLN A 158 -29.93 5.95 5.61
CA GLN A 158 -30.65 4.91 6.36
C GLN A 158 -29.72 4.03 7.21
N PHE A 159 -28.54 3.70 6.68
CA PHE A 159 -27.51 2.96 7.41
C PHE A 159 -27.05 3.76 8.63
N PHE A 160 -26.73 5.05 8.45
CA PHE A 160 -26.34 5.93 9.55
C PHE A 160 -27.39 5.96 10.66
N LEU A 161 -28.65 6.25 10.32
CA LEU A 161 -29.72 6.36 11.31
C LEU A 161 -29.95 5.03 12.05
N HIS A 162 -29.88 3.90 11.35
CA HIS A 162 -30.00 2.58 11.96
C HIS A 162 -28.90 2.32 12.98
N ARG A 163 -27.64 2.47 12.58
CA ARG A 163 -26.49 2.25 13.46
C ARG A 163 -26.42 3.26 14.62
N MET A 164 -26.78 4.52 14.38
CA MET A 164 -26.76 5.53 15.45
C MET A 164 -27.90 5.35 16.46
N ASN A 165 -29.03 4.72 16.11
CA ASN A 165 -30.00 4.29 17.11
C ASN A 165 -29.40 3.22 18.04
N GLU A 166 -28.68 2.22 17.51
CA GLU A 166 -27.95 1.24 18.33
C GLU A 166 -26.88 1.92 19.21
N PHE A 167 -26.19 2.94 18.67
CA PHE A 167 -25.23 3.73 19.45
C PHE A 167 -25.92 4.44 20.62
N VAL A 168 -27.06 5.08 20.38
CA VAL A 168 -27.82 5.79 21.40
C VAL A 168 -28.32 4.85 22.50
N ASP A 169 -28.79 3.65 22.12
CA ASP A 169 -29.26 2.63 23.09
C ASP A 169 -28.15 2.18 24.04
N ASN A 170 -26.88 2.19 23.56
CA ASN A 170 -25.73 1.78 24.35
C ASN A 170 -25.07 2.94 25.14
N PHE A 171 -25.07 4.17 24.60
CA PHE A 171 -24.22 5.28 25.09
C PHE A 171 -25.01 6.56 25.40
N GLY A 172 -26.30 6.61 25.07
CA GLY A 172 -27.17 7.77 25.31
C GLY A 172 -27.12 8.83 24.20
N SER A 173 -28.23 9.51 24.01
CA SER A 173 -28.43 10.50 22.93
C SER A 173 -27.73 11.87 23.19
N ASP A 174 -27.48 12.18 24.45
CA ASP A 174 -26.95 13.47 24.88
C ASP A 174 -25.39 13.50 24.90
N SER A 175 -24.75 12.37 24.55
CA SER A 175 -23.30 12.31 24.39
C SER A 175 -22.85 13.27 23.29
N LYS A 176 -21.66 13.87 23.45
CA LYS A 176 -21.03 14.73 22.45
C LYS A 176 -20.78 13.89 21.18
N PHE A 177 -21.15 14.44 20.03
CA PHE A 177 -20.82 13.81 18.75
C PHE A 177 -19.31 13.89 18.50
N ASP A 178 -18.73 12.79 18.08
CA ASP A 178 -17.33 12.65 17.71
C ASP A 178 -17.24 11.89 16.39
N SER A 179 -16.67 12.52 15.37
CA SER A 179 -16.58 11.96 14.02
C SER A 179 -15.78 10.67 13.98
N TYR A 180 -14.68 10.58 14.73
CA TYR A 180 -13.84 9.41 14.76
C TYR A 180 -14.51 8.22 15.44
N LYS A 181 -15.08 8.44 16.64
CA LYS A 181 -15.88 7.40 17.36
C LYS A 181 -17.05 6.92 16.50
N THR A 182 -17.68 7.85 15.80
CA THR A 182 -18.77 7.54 14.87
C THR A 182 -18.28 6.67 13.71
N SER A 183 -17.16 7.04 13.09
CA SER A 183 -16.57 6.26 12.00
C SER A 183 -16.22 4.84 12.45
N LEU A 184 -15.60 4.68 13.59
CA LEU A 184 -15.27 3.37 14.16
C LEU A 184 -16.52 2.54 14.43
N PHE A 185 -17.57 3.13 15.03
CA PHE A 185 -18.79 2.42 15.29
C PHE A 185 -19.54 2.02 14.01
N LEU A 186 -19.59 2.90 13.01
CA LEU A 186 -20.21 2.61 11.73
C LEU A 186 -19.45 1.52 10.94
N LEU A 187 -18.14 1.46 11.10
CA LEU A 187 -17.26 0.59 10.31
C LEU A 187 -16.90 -0.73 11.02
N SER A 188 -17.23 -0.88 12.31
CA SER A 188 -16.85 -2.07 13.10
C SER A 188 -17.34 -3.41 12.54
N ASP A 189 -18.48 -3.41 11.84
CA ASP A 189 -19.09 -4.60 11.24
C ASP A 189 -19.12 -4.52 9.69
N ASN A 190 -18.35 -3.60 9.09
CA ASN A 190 -18.33 -3.41 7.65
C ASN A 190 -17.16 -4.14 6.97
N SER A 191 -17.44 -4.63 5.76
CA SER A 191 -16.42 -5.13 4.84
C SER A 191 -15.91 -4.01 3.92
N ALA A 192 -14.72 -4.18 3.38
CA ALA A 192 -14.10 -3.23 2.45
C ALA A 192 -14.97 -2.93 1.21
N GLU A 193 -15.77 -3.90 0.76
CA GLU A 193 -16.67 -3.74 -0.40
C GLU A 193 -17.76 -2.68 -0.20
N ASN A 194 -18.12 -2.37 1.05
CA ASN A 194 -19.13 -1.38 1.41
C ASN A 194 -18.55 0.02 1.68
N VAL A 195 -17.22 0.16 1.63
CA VAL A 195 -16.51 1.41 1.89
C VAL A 195 -15.88 1.92 0.60
N GLY A 196 -16.11 3.19 0.30
CA GLY A 196 -15.52 3.86 -0.86
C GLY A 196 -14.47 4.88 -0.45
N HIS A 197 -13.38 4.95 -1.19
CA HIS A 197 -12.37 5.98 -1.06
C HIS A 197 -12.25 6.77 -2.37
N ILE A 198 -12.33 8.07 -2.25
CA ILE A 198 -12.16 9.00 -3.35
C ILE A 198 -10.74 9.54 -3.34
N HIS A 199 -9.88 9.03 -4.22
CA HIS A 199 -8.47 9.47 -4.34
C HIS A 199 -8.34 10.88 -4.92
N GLN A 200 -9.06 11.84 -4.34
CA GLN A 200 -8.97 13.27 -4.66
C GLN A 200 -9.01 14.10 -3.39
N ILE A 201 -8.30 15.22 -3.40
CA ILE A 201 -8.31 16.19 -2.31
C ILE A 201 -9.62 16.99 -2.38
N LEU A 202 -10.64 16.57 -1.63
CA LEU A 202 -11.95 17.20 -1.66
C LEU A 202 -12.29 17.97 -0.37
N ALA A 203 -11.54 17.77 0.70
CA ALA A 203 -11.76 18.41 1.98
C ALA A 203 -10.46 19.08 2.47
N HIS A 204 -10.60 20.26 3.10
CA HIS A 204 -9.48 21.09 3.51
C HIS A 204 -9.56 21.35 5.02
N LYS A 205 -8.58 20.88 5.78
CA LYS A 205 -8.42 21.15 7.21
C LYS A 205 -8.09 22.64 7.39
N LYS A 206 -8.78 23.35 8.29
CA LYS A 206 -8.44 24.73 8.65
C LYS A 206 -7.13 24.81 9.40
N ALA A 207 -6.47 25.96 9.36
CA ALA A 207 -5.15 26.17 9.97
C ALA A 207 -5.10 25.87 11.48
N ASP A 208 -6.19 26.06 12.19
CA ASP A 208 -6.34 25.82 13.62
C ASP A 208 -6.79 24.39 13.98
N TYR A 209 -6.97 23.53 12.95
CA TYR A 209 -7.32 22.12 13.16
C TYR A 209 -6.31 21.44 14.07
N LYS A 210 -6.83 20.78 15.09
CA LYS A 210 -6.05 19.92 15.97
C LYS A 210 -6.59 18.51 15.91
N GLU A 211 -5.74 17.61 15.50
CA GLU A 211 -6.06 16.19 15.52
C GLU A 211 -6.30 15.76 16.98
N LYS A 212 -7.46 15.15 17.22
CA LYS A 212 -7.84 14.61 18.52
C LYS A 212 -7.99 13.11 18.37
N SER A 213 -7.30 12.37 19.18
CA SER A 213 -7.39 10.92 19.22
C SER A 213 -7.41 10.41 20.66
N ASP A 214 -8.36 10.85 21.45
CA ASP A 214 -8.59 10.15 22.72
C ASP A 214 -9.54 8.98 22.48
N ILE A 215 -8.96 7.78 22.44
CA ILE A 215 -9.68 6.52 22.24
C ILE A 215 -9.69 5.62 23.47
N SER A 216 -9.24 6.16 24.61
CA SER A 216 -9.24 5.40 25.88
C SER A 216 -10.60 4.77 26.20
N ASP A 217 -11.69 5.36 25.70
CA ASP A 217 -13.06 4.88 25.85
C ASP A 217 -13.49 3.81 24.83
N TYR A 218 -12.66 3.43 23.85
CA TYR A 218 -13.06 2.50 22.77
C TYR A 218 -13.49 1.12 23.24
N LYS A 219 -12.93 0.64 24.32
CA LYS A 219 -13.35 -0.63 24.94
C LYS A 219 -14.87 -0.68 25.16
N CYS A 220 -15.49 0.50 25.29
CA CYS A 220 -16.91 0.61 25.51
C CYS A 220 -17.71 0.58 24.19
N PHE A 221 -17.16 1.09 23.08
CA PHE A 221 -17.88 1.32 21.82
C PHE A 221 -17.78 0.17 20.82
N LEU A 222 -16.66 -0.56 20.84
CA LEU A 222 -16.46 -1.63 19.89
C LEU A 222 -16.82 -2.97 20.55
N PRO A 223 -17.92 -3.62 20.12
CA PRO A 223 -18.35 -4.91 20.68
C PRO A 223 -17.23 -5.94 20.64
N GLU A 224 -16.41 -5.91 19.58
CA GLU A 224 -15.24 -6.75 19.39
C GLU A 224 -14.18 -6.60 20.48
N LEU A 225 -14.01 -5.39 21.02
CA LEU A 225 -13.02 -5.11 22.05
C LEU A 225 -13.57 -5.28 23.46
N LYS A 226 -14.90 -5.11 23.65
CA LYS A 226 -15.57 -5.12 24.95
C LYS A 226 -15.39 -6.43 25.73
N ASN A 227 -15.34 -7.55 25.02
CA ASN A 227 -15.32 -8.89 25.59
C ASN A 227 -13.93 -9.55 25.58
N LYS A 228 -12.90 -8.90 25.04
CA LYS A 228 -11.58 -9.53 24.78
C LYS A 228 -10.48 -9.20 25.79
N ASN A 229 -10.76 -8.45 26.86
CA ASN A 229 -9.73 -7.98 27.79
C ASN A 229 -8.52 -7.30 27.12
N VAL A 230 -8.77 -6.60 26.01
CA VAL A 230 -7.72 -5.90 25.27
C VAL A 230 -7.12 -4.74 26.09
N CYS A 231 -5.84 -4.47 25.87
CA CYS A 231 -5.18 -3.29 26.37
C CYS A 231 -5.04 -2.27 25.23
N VAL A 232 -5.46 -1.02 25.46
CA VAL A 232 -5.20 0.09 24.53
C VAL A 232 -4.09 0.95 25.13
N VAL A 233 -3.03 1.13 24.35
CA VAL A 233 -1.81 1.83 24.77
C VAL A 233 -1.60 3.02 23.85
N THR A 234 -1.41 4.22 24.44
CA THR A 234 -1.03 5.40 23.66
C THR A 234 0.44 5.35 23.32
N ASP A 235 0.80 5.62 22.07
CA ASP A 235 2.20 5.66 21.65
C ASP A 235 3.01 6.69 22.46
N LYS A 236 4.24 6.34 22.83
CA LYS A 236 5.09 7.21 23.66
C LYS A 236 5.58 8.44 22.91
N HIS A 237 5.87 8.29 21.63
CA HIS A 237 6.46 9.32 20.77
C HIS A 237 5.38 10.14 20.05
N ASN A 238 4.21 9.52 19.78
CA ASN A 238 3.11 10.16 19.09
C ASN A 238 1.77 9.98 19.82
N LYS A 239 1.34 11.02 20.56
CA LYS A 239 0.13 10.97 21.40
C LYS A 239 -1.19 10.81 20.65
N ILE A 240 -1.17 10.94 19.32
CA ILE A 240 -2.33 10.71 18.45
C ILE A 240 -2.54 9.22 18.19
N VAL A 241 -1.46 8.45 18.23
CA VAL A 241 -1.43 7.04 17.88
C VAL A 241 -1.78 6.15 19.07
N GLN A 242 -2.53 5.10 18.82
CA GLN A 242 -2.92 4.08 19.79
C GLN A 242 -2.56 2.68 19.25
N HIS A 243 -2.23 1.78 20.16
CA HIS A 243 -1.98 0.38 19.87
C HIS A 243 -2.97 -0.50 20.64
N ILE A 244 -3.53 -1.50 19.97
CA ILE A 244 -4.42 -2.46 20.61
C ILE A 244 -3.65 -3.75 20.83
N HIS A 245 -3.48 -4.15 22.11
CA HIS A 245 -2.86 -5.40 22.50
C HIS A 245 -3.94 -6.43 22.81
N TYR A 246 -4.04 -7.44 21.97
CA TYR A 246 -5.00 -8.52 22.13
C TYR A 246 -4.40 -9.62 23.03
N PRO A 247 -5.14 -10.10 24.03
CA PRO A 247 -4.64 -11.12 24.94
C PRO A 247 -4.57 -12.48 24.23
N LEU A 248 -3.57 -13.26 24.60
CA LEU A 248 -3.49 -14.68 24.27
C LEU A 248 -4.23 -15.51 25.33
N SER A 249 -4.76 -16.66 24.93
CA SER A 249 -5.38 -17.63 25.85
C SER A 249 -4.32 -18.58 26.42
N GLU A 250 -4.75 -19.38 27.42
CA GLU A 250 -3.85 -20.41 27.96
C GLU A 250 -3.50 -21.53 26.99
N ASP A 251 -4.28 -21.68 25.93
CA ASP A 251 -4.04 -22.72 24.90
C ASP A 251 -3.13 -22.20 23.77
N ASP A 252 -2.82 -20.90 23.72
CA ASP A 252 -1.96 -20.35 22.68
C ASP A 252 -0.49 -20.67 22.95
N CYS A 253 0.19 -21.13 21.92
CA CYS A 253 1.62 -21.44 21.93
C CYS A 253 2.25 -20.92 20.63
N VAL A 254 3.40 -20.26 20.74
CA VAL A 254 4.13 -19.73 19.59
C VAL A 254 5.31 -20.63 19.24
N SER A 255 5.38 -21.11 18.00
CA SER A 255 6.57 -21.76 17.45
C SER A 255 7.39 -20.73 16.68
N ILE A 256 8.57 -20.39 17.19
CA ILE A 256 9.54 -19.51 16.54
C ILE A 256 10.41 -20.38 15.62
N ILE A 257 10.22 -20.24 14.31
CA ILE A 257 10.90 -21.01 13.27
C ILE A 257 12.04 -20.16 12.73
N ILE A 258 13.27 -20.66 12.87
CA ILE A 258 14.49 -19.94 12.50
C ILE A 258 15.24 -20.74 11.41
N PRO A 259 15.11 -20.36 10.14
CA PRO A 259 15.97 -20.85 9.07
C PRO A 259 17.39 -20.33 9.28
N SER A 260 18.41 -21.20 9.19
CA SER A 260 19.82 -20.80 9.37
C SER A 260 20.75 -21.65 8.54
N LYS A 261 21.94 -21.14 8.23
CA LYS A 261 23.01 -21.87 7.59
C LYS A 261 24.37 -21.23 7.83
N ASP A 262 25.34 -22.00 8.33
CA ASP A 262 26.74 -21.65 8.50
C ASP A 262 27.01 -20.35 9.31
N ASN A 263 26.08 -19.92 10.17
CA ASN A 263 26.11 -18.68 10.94
C ASN A 263 25.82 -18.86 12.45
N PRO A 264 26.52 -19.74 13.18
CA PRO A 264 26.21 -20.01 14.59
C PRO A 264 26.39 -18.78 15.50
N GLU A 265 27.30 -17.89 15.21
CA GLU A 265 27.53 -16.66 16.03
C GLU A 265 26.34 -15.69 15.90
N ILE A 266 25.76 -15.54 14.73
CA ILE A 266 24.59 -14.68 14.50
C ILE A 266 23.37 -15.30 15.16
N LEU A 267 23.13 -16.61 14.95
CA LEU A 267 22.06 -17.34 15.62
C LEU A 267 22.16 -17.24 17.14
N LYS A 268 23.38 -17.24 17.69
CA LYS A 268 23.60 -17.06 19.14
C LYS A 268 23.04 -15.72 19.63
N VAL A 269 23.34 -14.63 18.97
CA VAL A 269 22.82 -13.29 19.30
C VAL A 269 21.29 -13.30 19.27
N CYS A 270 20.69 -13.86 18.24
CA CYS A 270 19.24 -14.01 18.11
C CYS A 270 18.66 -14.78 19.31
N LEU A 271 19.17 -15.97 19.62
CA LEU A 271 18.68 -16.83 20.70
C LEU A 271 18.87 -16.17 22.09
N GLU A 272 20.02 -15.55 22.35
CA GLU A 272 20.28 -14.84 23.61
C GLU A 272 19.33 -13.64 23.78
N SER A 273 19.05 -12.89 22.71
CA SER A 273 18.13 -11.78 22.73
C SER A 273 16.68 -12.22 22.96
N ILE A 274 16.23 -13.30 22.31
CA ILE A 274 14.92 -13.92 22.56
C ILE A 274 14.81 -14.29 24.05
N LYS A 275 15.79 -15.03 24.59
CA LYS A 275 15.80 -15.46 26.00
C LYS A 275 15.78 -14.30 26.99
N LYS A 276 16.42 -13.18 26.64
CA LYS A 276 16.54 -12.00 27.51
C LYS A 276 15.26 -11.16 27.53
N TYR A 277 14.62 -10.97 26.39
CA TYR A 277 13.57 -9.98 26.23
C TYR A 277 12.16 -10.55 26.06
N THR A 278 11.99 -11.87 25.94
CA THR A 278 10.67 -12.50 25.86
C THR A 278 10.13 -12.83 27.24
N LYS A 279 8.99 -12.25 27.60
CA LYS A 279 8.27 -12.51 28.84
C LYS A 279 7.22 -13.59 28.71
N TYR A 280 6.66 -13.77 27.52
CA TYR A 280 5.70 -14.83 27.20
C TYR A 280 6.38 -16.18 27.31
N THR A 281 5.79 -17.10 28.06
CA THR A 281 6.47 -18.37 28.44
C THR A 281 6.07 -19.56 27.58
N LYS A 282 4.96 -19.48 26.84
CA LYS A 282 4.44 -20.56 26.00
C LYS A 282 4.94 -20.47 24.56
N TYR A 283 6.24 -20.68 24.37
CA TYR A 283 6.85 -20.73 23.05
C TYR A 283 7.88 -21.84 22.95
N GLU A 284 8.14 -22.27 21.73
CA GLU A 284 9.24 -23.15 21.37
C GLU A 284 10.09 -22.53 20.26
N ILE A 285 11.34 -22.98 20.16
CA ILE A 285 12.28 -22.64 19.09
C ILE A 285 12.45 -23.85 18.15
N VAL A 286 12.32 -23.62 16.86
CA VAL A 286 12.52 -24.65 15.82
C VAL A 286 13.58 -24.15 14.84
N VAL A 287 14.82 -24.55 14.98
CA VAL A 287 15.91 -24.19 14.07
C VAL A 287 15.98 -25.19 12.92
N ILE A 288 15.95 -24.66 11.70
CA ILE A 288 16.08 -25.45 10.46
C ILE A 288 17.41 -25.08 9.79
N ASP A 289 18.35 -25.99 9.81
CA ASP A 289 19.68 -25.87 9.22
C ASP A 289 19.72 -26.46 7.81
N ASN A 290 19.97 -25.62 6.80
CA ASN A 290 20.06 -26.03 5.42
C ASN A 290 21.49 -26.39 4.99
N GLY A 291 22.03 -27.44 5.57
CA GLY A 291 23.26 -28.09 5.08
C GLY A 291 24.55 -27.40 5.53
N SER A 292 24.61 -26.90 6.75
CA SER A 292 25.87 -26.40 7.36
C SER A 292 26.94 -27.47 7.42
N ASP A 293 28.20 -27.03 7.47
CA ASP A 293 29.34 -27.93 7.70
C ASP A 293 29.31 -28.57 9.10
N GLU A 294 30.23 -29.51 9.34
CA GLU A 294 30.21 -30.31 10.56
C GLU A 294 30.51 -29.46 11.80
N ASP A 295 31.40 -28.52 11.72
CA ASP A 295 31.80 -27.69 12.85
C ASP A 295 30.63 -26.76 13.23
N ASN A 296 30.02 -26.09 12.27
CA ASN A 296 28.84 -25.23 12.48
C ASN A 296 27.65 -26.05 13.01
N ARG A 297 27.39 -27.25 12.50
CA ARG A 297 26.34 -28.14 13.04
C ARG A 297 26.55 -28.49 14.52
N ASN A 298 27.81 -28.71 14.93
CA ASN A 298 28.10 -28.97 16.31
C ASN A 298 27.88 -27.76 17.21
N GLU A 299 28.22 -26.54 16.74
CA GLU A 299 27.91 -25.32 17.47
C GLU A 299 26.40 -25.05 17.53
N TYR A 300 25.63 -25.28 16.47
CA TYR A 300 24.17 -25.19 16.52
C TYR A 300 23.56 -26.14 17.56
N LYS A 301 23.98 -27.41 17.61
CA LYS A 301 23.49 -28.36 18.62
C LYS A 301 23.81 -27.93 20.04
N LYS A 302 24.98 -27.32 20.25
CA LYS A 302 25.38 -26.78 21.53
C LYS A 302 24.51 -25.56 21.93
N LEU A 303 24.30 -24.60 21.02
CA LEU A 303 23.44 -23.43 21.27
C LEU A 303 22.01 -23.84 21.63
N ILE A 304 21.45 -24.84 20.93
CA ILE A 304 20.11 -25.35 21.19
C ILE A 304 20.05 -26.05 22.57
N ALA A 305 21.06 -26.86 22.92
CA ALA A 305 21.13 -27.48 24.21
C ALA A 305 21.26 -26.50 25.38
N GLU A 306 22.00 -25.39 25.17
CA GLU A 306 22.14 -24.28 26.12
C GLU A 306 20.86 -23.43 26.25
N PHE A 307 20.05 -23.34 25.16
CA PHE A 307 18.78 -22.62 25.19
C PHE A 307 17.78 -23.33 26.12
N GLY A 308 17.61 -24.64 26.02
CA GLY A 308 16.79 -25.45 26.90
C GLY A 308 15.87 -26.45 26.18
N GLU A 309 14.96 -27.08 26.95
CA GLU A 309 14.07 -28.13 26.45
C GLU A 309 13.03 -27.69 25.44
N ASN A 310 12.73 -26.39 25.38
CA ASN A 310 11.78 -25.80 24.41
C ASN A 310 12.46 -25.38 23.10
N ALA A 311 13.67 -25.86 22.81
CA ALA A 311 14.35 -25.62 21.55
C ALA A 311 14.66 -26.93 20.82
N SER A 312 14.49 -26.94 19.52
CA SER A 312 14.75 -28.07 18.64
C SER A 312 15.62 -27.68 17.46
N TYR A 313 16.40 -28.65 16.96
CA TYR A 313 17.28 -28.48 15.82
C TYR A 313 17.01 -29.56 14.79
N THR A 314 16.87 -29.16 13.53
CA THR A 314 16.69 -30.04 12.39
C THR A 314 17.71 -29.72 11.32
N TYR A 315 18.47 -30.72 10.90
CA TYR A 315 19.40 -30.63 9.80
C TYR A 315 18.80 -31.26 8.55
N GLU A 316 18.73 -30.47 7.45
CA GLU A 316 18.29 -30.93 6.15
C GLU A 316 19.30 -30.41 5.08
N ARG A 317 19.59 -31.20 4.05
CA ARG A 317 20.52 -30.79 3.00
C ARG A 317 19.83 -30.79 1.64
N PHE A 318 19.64 -29.60 1.11
CA PHE A 318 19.11 -29.35 -0.23
C PHE A 318 19.66 -28.01 -0.75
N ASP A 319 19.47 -27.73 -2.05
CA ASP A 319 19.82 -26.44 -2.61
C ASP A 319 19.03 -25.34 -1.89
N PHE A 320 19.69 -24.19 -1.66
CA PHE A 320 19.11 -23.15 -0.81
C PHE A 320 17.69 -22.76 -1.27
N ASN A 321 16.75 -22.90 -0.38
CA ASN A 321 15.35 -22.54 -0.60
C ASN A 321 14.73 -22.14 0.74
N PHE A 322 14.57 -20.83 0.94
CA PHE A 322 14.04 -20.26 2.18
C PHE A 322 12.60 -20.73 2.44
N SER A 323 11.74 -20.71 1.42
CA SER A 323 10.34 -21.16 1.50
C SER A 323 10.25 -22.59 2.00
N LYS A 324 11.10 -23.48 1.47
CA LYS A 324 11.16 -24.89 1.89
C LYS A 324 11.63 -25.03 3.33
N MET A 325 12.63 -24.27 3.76
CA MET A 325 13.08 -24.27 5.16
C MET A 325 11.94 -23.87 6.09
N CYS A 326 11.23 -22.82 5.78
CA CYS A 326 10.05 -22.34 6.53
C CYS A 326 8.94 -23.40 6.57
N ASN A 327 8.61 -24.03 5.44
CA ASN A 327 7.61 -25.09 5.38
C ASN A 327 7.99 -26.34 6.20
N ILE A 328 9.26 -26.71 6.22
CA ILE A 328 9.77 -27.79 7.08
C ILE A 328 9.60 -27.41 8.55
N GLY A 329 9.96 -26.19 8.92
CA GLY A 329 9.79 -25.67 10.27
C GLY A 329 8.33 -25.67 10.72
N ALA A 330 7.42 -25.18 9.87
CA ALA A 330 5.98 -25.17 10.15
C ALA A 330 5.38 -26.57 10.36
N LYS A 331 5.88 -27.59 9.64
CA LYS A 331 5.47 -28.99 9.83
C LYS A 331 5.97 -29.59 11.15
N LYS A 332 7.08 -29.09 11.69
CA LYS A 332 7.65 -29.52 12.97
C LYS A 332 7.09 -28.73 14.16
N ALA A 333 6.58 -27.59 13.92
CA ALA A 333 5.99 -26.69 14.90
C ALA A 333 4.77 -27.31 15.58
N THR A 334 4.73 -27.24 16.92
CA THR A 334 3.62 -27.74 17.75
C THR A 334 2.65 -26.61 18.15
N GLY A 335 3.08 -25.35 18.09
CA GLY A 335 2.27 -24.20 18.42
C GLY A 335 1.18 -23.92 17.38
N ASN A 336 0.13 -23.23 17.81
CA ASN A 336 -0.95 -22.74 16.96
C ASN A 336 -0.66 -21.37 16.35
N MET A 337 0.44 -20.73 16.77
CA MET A 337 0.96 -19.48 16.21
C MET A 337 2.37 -19.75 15.67
N LEU A 338 2.66 -19.34 14.43
CA LEU A 338 3.95 -19.52 13.80
C LEU A 338 4.62 -18.15 13.63
N LEU A 339 5.84 -18.02 14.15
CA LEU A 339 6.70 -16.89 13.88
C LEU A 339 7.89 -17.35 13.04
N PHE A 340 7.95 -16.96 11.78
CA PHE A 340 9.16 -17.09 10.98
C PHE A 340 10.08 -15.92 11.31
N LEU A 341 11.29 -16.20 11.74
CA LEU A 341 12.25 -15.22 12.22
C LEU A 341 13.61 -15.52 11.60
N ASN A 342 14.23 -14.54 10.97
CA ASN A 342 15.59 -14.69 10.47
C ASN A 342 16.58 -14.87 11.62
N ASP A 343 17.66 -15.62 11.39
CA ASP A 343 18.71 -15.88 12.37
C ASP A 343 19.54 -14.65 12.73
N ASP A 344 19.44 -13.57 11.94
CA ASP A 344 20.08 -12.28 12.12
C ASP A 344 19.16 -11.17 12.70
N ILE A 345 18.03 -11.57 13.30
CA ILE A 345 17.19 -10.68 14.10
C ILE A 345 17.69 -10.62 15.55
N GLU A 346 17.76 -9.42 16.08
CA GLU A 346 18.05 -9.16 17.49
C GLU A 346 16.84 -8.50 18.16
N ILE A 347 16.31 -9.15 19.20
CA ILE A 347 15.25 -8.60 20.02
C ILE A 347 15.85 -7.56 20.96
N ILE A 348 15.26 -6.37 20.98
CA ILE A 348 15.68 -5.27 21.86
C ILE A 348 14.62 -4.97 22.93
N GLY A 349 14.98 -4.16 23.92
CA GLY A 349 14.02 -3.71 24.93
C GLY A 349 12.93 -2.89 24.27
N GLN A 350 11.67 -3.24 24.55
CA GLN A 350 10.52 -2.51 24.01
C GLN A 350 10.25 -1.25 24.83
N ASP A 351 9.67 -0.26 24.18
CA ASP A 351 9.37 1.03 24.84
C ASP A 351 8.32 0.97 25.94
N TYR A 352 7.53 -0.11 25.99
CA TYR A 352 6.44 -0.30 26.94
C TYR A 352 6.82 -1.37 27.96
N GLU A 353 6.93 -1.00 29.24
CA GLU A 353 7.43 -1.90 30.31
C GLU A 353 6.60 -3.19 30.46
N ASP A 354 5.30 -3.11 30.24
CA ASP A 354 4.36 -4.24 30.36
C ASP A 354 4.11 -4.99 29.05
N THR A 355 4.74 -4.58 27.94
CA THR A 355 4.54 -5.16 26.64
C THR A 355 5.56 -6.28 26.38
N ASP A 356 5.06 -7.42 25.99
CA ASP A 356 5.88 -8.50 25.46
C ASP A 356 5.73 -8.55 23.93
N TRP A 357 6.81 -8.32 23.23
CA TRP A 357 6.86 -8.25 21.79
C TRP A 357 6.21 -9.45 21.09
N LEU A 358 6.47 -10.67 21.61
CA LEU A 358 5.96 -11.92 21.04
C LEU A 358 4.45 -12.05 21.22
N SER A 359 3.93 -11.69 22.40
CA SER A 359 2.50 -11.76 22.67
C SER A 359 1.72 -10.66 21.91
N VAL A 360 2.31 -9.49 21.64
CA VAL A 360 1.70 -8.46 20.80
C VAL A 360 1.51 -8.94 19.36
N LEU A 361 2.57 -9.48 18.76
CA LEU A 361 2.50 -10.02 17.40
C LEU A 361 1.50 -11.17 17.30
N ALA A 362 1.57 -12.13 18.22
CA ALA A 362 0.70 -13.30 18.22
C ALA A 362 -0.78 -12.95 18.49
N GLY A 363 -1.02 -12.02 19.43
CA GLY A 363 -2.37 -11.51 19.73
C GLY A 363 -3.02 -10.85 18.52
N GLN A 364 -2.27 -10.08 17.74
CA GLN A 364 -2.74 -9.49 16.50
C GLN A 364 -3.01 -10.57 15.44
N ALA A 365 -2.08 -11.51 15.21
CA ALA A 365 -2.20 -12.56 14.19
C ALA A 365 -3.40 -13.50 14.44
N LYS A 366 -3.82 -13.63 15.70
CA LYS A 366 -4.98 -14.42 16.11
C LYS A 366 -6.32 -13.79 15.71
N GLN A 367 -6.36 -12.49 15.38
CA GLN A 367 -7.62 -11.86 14.98
C GLN A 367 -8.13 -12.44 13.66
N GLU A 368 -9.46 -12.62 13.55
CA GLU A 368 -10.10 -13.31 12.44
C GLU A 368 -9.76 -12.70 11.08
N SER A 369 -9.74 -11.36 10.99
CA SER A 369 -9.42 -10.63 9.76
C SER A 369 -7.93 -10.46 9.50
N THR A 370 -7.04 -10.84 10.42
CA THR A 370 -5.59 -10.65 10.28
C THR A 370 -4.95 -11.83 9.56
N GLY A 371 -4.15 -11.56 8.54
CA GLY A 371 -3.27 -12.52 7.88
C GLY A 371 -1.91 -12.62 8.58
N ALA A 372 -0.89 -12.07 7.94
CA ALA A 372 0.45 -11.96 8.51
C ALA A 372 0.61 -10.71 9.37
N VAL A 373 1.50 -10.79 10.36
CA VAL A 373 1.89 -9.66 11.21
C VAL A 373 3.40 -9.50 11.19
N GLY A 374 3.86 -8.30 10.85
CA GLY A 374 5.27 -7.91 10.90
C GLY A 374 5.56 -6.93 12.03
N ALA A 375 6.84 -6.75 12.31
CA ALA A 375 7.36 -5.76 13.26
C ALA A 375 8.12 -4.65 12.54
N LYS A 376 8.27 -3.48 13.16
CA LYS A 376 9.21 -2.46 12.70
C LYS A 376 10.63 -2.97 12.86
N LEU A 377 11.42 -2.91 11.77
CA LEU A 377 12.82 -3.27 11.79
C LEU A 377 13.70 -2.04 11.59
N LEU A 378 14.72 -1.92 12.42
CA LEU A 378 15.76 -0.90 12.32
C LEU A 378 17.09 -1.56 11.98
N TYR A 379 17.99 -0.80 11.36
CA TYR A 379 19.39 -1.21 11.23
C TYR A 379 20.04 -1.23 12.62
N PRO A 380 20.94 -2.19 12.92
CA PRO A 380 21.52 -2.36 14.24
C PRO A 380 22.19 -1.09 14.76
N ASP A 381 22.06 -0.85 16.06
CA ASP A 381 22.65 0.30 16.76
C ASP A 381 22.38 1.67 16.11
N SER A 382 21.25 1.79 15.41
CA SER A 382 20.88 3.00 14.69
C SER A 382 19.41 3.34 14.83
N SER A 383 19.04 4.55 14.43
CA SER A 383 17.66 5.00 14.25
C SER A 383 17.24 4.99 12.76
N TYR A 384 17.92 4.24 11.92
CA TYR A 384 17.54 4.14 10.51
C TYR A 384 16.56 3.01 10.30
N ILE A 385 15.46 3.34 9.65
CA ILE A 385 14.40 2.38 9.30
C ILE A 385 14.95 1.40 8.25
N GLN A 386 14.71 0.10 8.49
CA GLN A 386 14.88 -0.93 7.48
C GLN A 386 13.53 -1.39 6.93
N HIS A 387 12.53 -1.54 7.80
CA HIS A 387 11.20 -1.99 7.43
C HIS A 387 10.09 -1.32 8.27
N VAL A 388 9.15 -0.68 7.57
CA VAL A 388 7.86 -0.19 8.09
C VAL A 388 6.74 -0.49 7.07
N GLY A 389 6.72 -1.73 6.55
CA GLY A 389 5.82 -2.21 5.52
C GLY A 389 6.47 -2.24 4.14
N VAL A 390 5.92 -3.08 3.28
CA VAL A 390 6.31 -3.18 1.86
C VAL A 390 5.19 -2.63 1.01
N ILE A 391 5.52 -1.72 0.12
CA ILE A 391 4.59 -1.11 -0.84
C ILE A 391 4.83 -1.64 -2.24
N ASN A 392 3.75 -1.70 -3.03
CA ASN A 392 3.79 -2.07 -4.43
C ASN A 392 3.60 -0.84 -5.31
N TYR A 393 4.64 -0.39 -6.00
CA TYR A 393 4.60 0.81 -6.83
C TYR A 393 5.32 0.63 -8.19
N GLU A 394 5.01 1.53 -9.13
CA GLU A 394 5.33 1.38 -10.56
C GLU A 394 6.80 1.08 -10.89
N SER A 395 7.75 1.80 -10.28
CA SER A 395 9.12 1.75 -10.76
C SER A 395 9.95 0.62 -10.17
N SER A 396 9.60 0.10 -8.99
CA SER A 396 10.42 -0.87 -8.28
C SER A 396 9.73 -2.19 -7.99
N CYS A 397 8.39 -2.23 -7.93
CA CYS A 397 7.61 -3.37 -7.45
C CYS A 397 8.08 -3.80 -6.05
N PHE A 398 7.24 -3.86 -5.07
CA PHE A 398 7.53 -4.33 -3.71
C PHE A 398 8.84 -3.81 -3.10
N ALA A 399 8.78 -2.63 -2.51
CA ALA A 399 9.90 -2.03 -1.81
C ALA A 399 9.55 -1.72 -0.35
N HIS A 400 10.55 -1.81 0.52
CA HIS A 400 10.42 -1.38 1.91
C HIS A 400 10.22 0.13 1.98
N LEU A 401 9.08 0.53 2.53
CA LEU A 401 8.74 1.95 2.71
C LEU A 401 9.73 2.60 3.69
N TYR A 402 10.20 3.80 3.36
CA TYR A 402 11.16 4.57 4.14
C TYR A 402 12.49 3.87 4.47
N ALA A 403 12.87 2.82 3.76
CA ALA A 403 14.17 2.17 3.98
C ALA A 403 15.33 3.19 3.93
N LYS A 404 16.19 3.14 4.93
CA LYS A 404 17.32 4.06 5.16
C LYS A 404 16.93 5.51 5.56
N ALA A 405 15.65 5.79 5.82
CA ALA A 405 15.23 7.05 6.44
C ALA A 405 15.47 7.01 7.96
N VAL A 406 15.59 8.18 8.58
CA VAL A 406 15.65 8.31 10.04
C VAL A 406 14.25 8.07 10.62
N ASP A 407 14.17 7.29 11.69
CA ASP A 407 12.94 7.05 12.45
C ASP A 407 12.66 8.23 13.39
N ASP A 408 12.00 9.27 12.87
CA ASP A 408 11.70 10.50 13.58
C ASP A 408 10.32 11.06 13.21
N GLU A 409 9.97 12.23 13.75
CA GLU A 409 8.70 12.92 13.53
C GLU A 409 8.50 13.44 12.09
N ASN A 410 9.52 13.38 11.22
CA ASN A 410 9.41 13.80 9.82
C ASN A 410 8.78 12.73 8.92
N ILE A 411 8.61 11.51 9.45
CA ILE A 411 7.90 10.44 8.73
C ILE A 411 6.41 10.79 8.65
N LYS A 412 5.90 10.87 7.41
CA LYS A 412 4.52 11.29 7.14
C LYS A 412 3.51 10.22 7.52
N ALA A 413 2.27 10.67 7.74
CA ALA A 413 1.10 9.81 8.02
C ALA A 413 1.35 8.85 9.19
N HIS A 414 2.20 9.20 10.15
CA HIS A 414 2.54 8.36 11.31
C HIS A 414 3.02 6.94 10.95
N ARG A 415 3.60 6.76 9.75
CA ARG A 415 3.97 5.44 9.20
C ARG A 415 5.01 4.69 10.02
N ASN A 416 5.74 5.36 10.89
CA ASN A 416 6.73 4.77 11.80
C ASN A 416 6.22 4.59 13.25
N TYR A 417 5.01 5.07 13.54
CA TYR A 417 4.42 4.96 14.88
C TYR A 417 3.12 4.15 14.88
N ALA A 418 2.19 4.44 13.97
CA ALA A 418 0.88 3.78 13.93
C ALA A 418 0.96 2.33 13.42
N ASP A 419 0.02 1.50 13.85
CA ASP A 419 -0.19 0.19 13.27
C ASP A 419 -0.88 0.34 11.92
N TYR A 420 -0.42 -0.41 10.92
CA TYR A 420 -0.91 -0.27 9.56
C TYR A 420 -1.33 -1.60 8.96
N ASP A 421 -2.49 -1.62 8.33
CA ASP A 421 -2.74 -2.60 7.29
C ASP A 421 -1.81 -2.29 6.11
N CYS A 422 -1.13 -3.30 5.62
CA CYS A 422 -0.19 -3.18 4.51
C CYS A 422 -0.34 -4.37 3.56
N LEU A 423 0.09 -4.17 2.32
CA LEU A 423 -0.01 -5.24 1.34
C LEU A 423 0.91 -6.40 1.70
N CYS A 424 2.15 -6.08 2.15
CA CYS A 424 3.10 -7.11 2.55
C CYS A 424 3.92 -6.68 3.78
N VAL A 425 4.31 -7.67 4.58
CA VAL A 425 5.32 -7.59 5.64
C VAL A 425 6.50 -8.49 5.28
N THR A 426 7.68 -8.18 5.82
CA THR A 426 8.90 -8.94 5.50
C THR A 426 8.96 -10.31 6.16
N GLY A 427 9.50 -11.29 5.45
CA GLY A 427 9.81 -12.62 5.98
C GLY A 427 10.85 -12.66 7.09
N ALA A 428 11.57 -11.54 7.32
CA ALA A 428 12.56 -11.45 8.39
C ALA A 428 11.93 -11.56 9.80
N CYS A 429 10.67 -11.07 9.96
CA CYS A 429 9.84 -11.25 11.15
C CYS A 429 8.38 -11.35 10.72
N PHE A 430 7.85 -12.55 10.63
CA PHE A 430 6.56 -12.87 10.03
C PHE A 430 5.75 -13.80 10.95
N MET A 431 4.77 -13.23 11.65
CA MET A 431 3.86 -13.95 12.53
C MET A 431 2.56 -14.28 11.81
N ILE A 432 2.07 -15.50 11.96
CA ILE A 432 0.79 -15.94 11.38
C ILE A 432 0.14 -17.04 12.24
N GLU A 433 -1.17 -17.07 12.30
CA GLU A 433 -1.90 -18.20 12.87
C GLU A 433 -1.72 -19.46 12.00
N LYS A 434 -1.36 -20.59 12.62
CA LYS A 434 -1.07 -21.84 11.90
C LYS A 434 -2.21 -22.27 10.97
N ALA A 435 -3.46 -22.13 11.41
CA ALA A 435 -4.63 -22.48 10.60
C ALA A 435 -4.75 -21.70 9.30
N LYS A 436 -4.26 -20.44 9.27
CA LYS A 436 -4.19 -19.60 8.07
C LYS A 436 -2.98 -19.97 7.23
N PHE A 437 -1.83 -20.22 7.87
CA PHE A 437 -0.63 -20.69 7.18
C PHE A 437 -0.85 -22.02 6.47
N ASP A 438 -1.54 -22.97 7.10
CA ASP A 438 -1.82 -24.28 6.50
C ASP A 438 -2.66 -24.19 5.19
N LYS A 439 -3.34 -23.07 4.96
CA LYS A 439 -4.09 -22.79 3.71
C LYS A 439 -3.26 -22.04 2.66
N ALA A 440 -2.40 -21.12 3.08
CA ALA A 440 -1.58 -20.30 2.20
C ALA A 440 -0.22 -20.94 1.91
N GLY A 441 0.59 -21.21 2.96
CA GLY A 441 1.93 -21.76 2.87
C GLY A 441 2.92 -20.90 2.10
N PHE A 442 4.21 -21.14 2.25
CA PHE A 442 5.20 -20.56 1.35
C PHE A 442 5.29 -21.41 0.07
N ASP A 443 5.21 -20.75 -1.08
CA ASP A 443 5.43 -21.41 -2.37
C ASP A 443 6.94 -21.64 -2.58
N GLU A 444 7.34 -22.91 -2.68
CA GLU A 444 8.75 -23.29 -2.81
C GLU A 444 9.36 -22.90 -4.18
N ALA A 445 8.56 -22.43 -5.12
CA ALA A 445 9.05 -21.81 -6.36
C ALA A 445 9.74 -20.47 -6.11
N PHE A 446 9.40 -19.78 -5.02
CA PHE A 446 10.11 -18.58 -4.55
C PHE A 446 11.22 -18.96 -3.58
N GLU A 447 12.37 -19.34 -4.12
CA GLU A 447 13.45 -19.93 -3.34
C GLU A 447 14.16 -18.93 -2.39
N VAL A 448 14.34 -17.67 -2.82
CA VAL A 448 15.23 -16.70 -2.15
C VAL A 448 14.54 -15.36 -1.86
N THR A 449 13.72 -14.87 -2.76
CA THR A 449 13.13 -13.52 -2.73
C THR A 449 11.67 -13.56 -3.13
N HIS A 450 10.88 -12.59 -2.69
CA HIS A 450 9.45 -12.47 -2.95
C HIS A 450 8.57 -13.60 -2.38
N ASN A 451 9.13 -14.48 -1.57
CA ASN A 451 8.36 -15.52 -0.88
C ASN A 451 7.39 -14.92 0.16
N ASP A 452 7.84 -13.93 0.90
CA ASP A 452 7.03 -13.14 1.84
C ASP A 452 5.97 -12.30 1.11
N VAL A 453 6.31 -11.75 -0.06
CA VAL A 453 5.35 -11.04 -0.92
C VAL A 453 4.27 -12.00 -1.39
N ASP A 454 4.62 -13.13 -1.97
CA ASP A 454 3.68 -14.12 -2.50
C ASP A 454 2.66 -14.59 -1.45
N ILE A 455 3.13 -14.98 -0.27
CA ILE A 455 2.22 -15.42 0.81
C ILE A 455 1.34 -14.26 1.31
N CYS A 456 1.86 -13.04 1.42
CA CYS A 456 1.09 -11.87 1.83
C CYS A 456 -0.03 -11.56 0.82
N LEU A 457 0.26 -11.60 -0.49
CA LEU A 457 -0.74 -11.39 -1.54
C LEU A 457 -1.79 -12.50 -1.52
N THR A 458 -1.37 -13.77 -1.34
CA THR A 458 -2.29 -14.90 -1.20
C THR A 458 -3.26 -14.70 -0.01
N LEU A 459 -2.75 -14.23 1.14
CA LEU A 459 -3.58 -13.94 2.31
C LEU A 459 -4.55 -12.78 2.04
N TYR A 460 -4.08 -11.72 1.36
CA TYR A 460 -4.93 -10.59 1.00
C TYR A 460 -6.08 -11.01 0.06
N GLU A 461 -5.78 -11.80 -0.97
CA GLU A 461 -6.80 -12.35 -1.90
C GLU A 461 -7.79 -13.30 -1.20
N GLN A 462 -7.39 -13.90 -0.07
CA GLN A 462 -8.29 -14.68 0.80
C GLN A 462 -9.13 -13.82 1.75
N GLY A 463 -9.00 -12.48 1.68
CA GLY A 463 -9.75 -11.53 2.49
C GLY A 463 -9.13 -11.18 3.84
N TYR A 464 -7.86 -11.55 4.09
CA TYR A 464 -7.14 -11.16 5.29
C TYR A 464 -6.38 -9.84 5.08
N TYR A 465 -6.16 -9.10 6.17
CA TYR A 465 -5.27 -7.94 6.21
C TYR A 465 -3.92 -8.33 6.81
N ASN A 466 -2.82 -7.99 6.13
CA ASN A 466 -1.49 -8.09 6.72
C ASN A 466 -1.23 -6.82 7.54
N VAL A 467 -0.71 -6.97 8.75
CA VAL A 467 -0.60 -5.87 9.72
C VAL A 467 0.85 -5.63 10.11
N LEU A 468 1.28 -4.39 10.04
CA LEU A 468 2.55 -3.95 10.59
C LEU A 468 2.32 -3.39 12.00
N ARG A 469 3.07 -3.92 12.99
CA ARG A 469 3.08 -3.45 14.38
C ARG A 469 4.30 -2.56 14.62
N ASN A 470 4.09 -1.25 14.63
CA ASN A 470 5.16 -0.29 14.86
C ASN A 470 5.55 -0.10 16.34
N ASP A 471 4.73 -0.61 17.25
CA ASP A 471 5.05 -0.67 18.67
C ASP A 471 5.97 -1.86 19.06
N VAL A 472 6.21 -2.79 18.12
CA VAL A 472 7.22 -3.84 18.24
C VAL A 472 8.41 -3.48 17.38
N VAL A 473 9.55 -3.20 18.00
CA VAL A 473 10.77 -2.74 17.32
C VAL A 473 11.88 -3.77 17.52
N LEU A 474 12.51 -4.19 16.41
CA LEU A 474 13.60 -5.17 16.42
C LEU A 474 14.78 -4.63 15.59
N PHE A 475 15.99 -5.12 15.86
CA PHE A 475 17.15 -4.92 14.98
C PHE A 475 17.26 -6.08 13.98
N HIS A 476 17.60 -5.76 12.76
CA HIS A 476 17.89 -6.76 11.72
C HIS A 476 19.27 -6.51 11.12
N HIS A 477 20.19 -7.44 11.36
CA HIS A 477 21.59 -7.35 10.98
C HIS A 477 21.84 -7.68 9.48
N GLU A 478 20.87 -7.32 8.61
CA GLU A 478 20.99 -7.53 7.17
C GLU A 478 22.24 -6.86 6.60
N SER A 479 22.83 -7.45 5.58
CA SER A 479 24.00 -7.00 4.82
C SER A 479 25.34 -7.56 5.27
N PHE A 480 25.44 -8.25 6.39
CA PHE A 480 26.70 -8.97 6.71
C PHE A 480 26.98 -10.13 5.75
N SER A 481 25.92 -10.76 5.17
CA SER A 481 26.04 -11.94 4.32
C SER A 481 25.71 -11.73 2.84
N ARG A 482 24.96 -10.70 2.45
CA ARG A 482 24.43 -10.58 1.07
C ARG A 482 25.14 -9.58 0.17
N GLY A 483 25.92 -8.60 0.70
CA GLY A 483 26.53 -7.53 -0.08
C GLY A 483 25.51 -6.58 -0.72
N ASP A 484 26.00 -5.53 -1.40
CA ASP A 484 25.15 -4.50 -2.04
C ASP A 484 24.48 -5.10 -3.30
N ASP A 485 23.17 -5.36 -3.24
CA ASP A 485 22.40 -6.04 -4.31
C ASP A 485 22.35 -5.24 -5.63
N GLU A 486 22.60 -3.92 -5.58
CA GLU A 486 22.55 -3.06 -6.78
C GLU A 486 23.67 -3.34 -7.81
N VAL A 487 24.71 -4.07 -7.43
CA VAL A 487 25.92 -4.29 -8.27
C VAL A 487 25.93 -5.66 -8.94
N ASP A 488 25.12 -6.62 -8.46
CA ASP A 488 25.13 -8.01 -8.93
C ASP A 488 24.01 -8.25 -9.98
N GLU A 489 24.41 -8.35 -11.25
CA GLU A 489 23.47 -8.56 -12.36
C GLU A 489 22.72 -9.90 -12.26
N GLU A 490 23.31 -10.94 -11.70
CA GLU A 490 22.67 -12.25 -11.55
C GLU A 490 21.59 -12.21 -10.47
N LYS A 491 21.86 -11.56 -9.33
CA LYS A 491 20.85 -11.31 -8.29
C LYS A 491 19.69 -10.49 -8.83
N ASN A 492 19.99 -9.43 -9.62
CA ASN A 492 18.97 -8.60 -10.25
C ASN A 492 18.08 -9.41 -11.22
N ARG A 493 18.65 -10.29 -12.04
CA ARG A 493 17.88 -11.17 -12.95
C ARG A 493 16.98 -12.11 -12.18
N ARG A 494 17.47 -12.70 -11.08
CA ARG A 494 16.69 -13.57 -10.20
C ARG A 494 15.53 -12.81 -9.54
N ASN A 495 15.79 -11.62 -9.00
CA ASN A 495 14.76 -10.78 -8.40
C ASN A 495 13.67 -10.39 -9.40
N MET A 496 14.07 -10.06 -10.65
CA MET A 496 13.12 -9.76 -11.72
C MET A 496 12.26 -10.96 -12.09
N HIS A 497 12.87 -12.14 -12.20
CA HIS A 497 12.14 -13.37 -12.50
C HIS A 497 11.12 -13.68 -11.40
N ALA A 498 11.53 -13.62 -10.14
CA ALA A 498 10.64 -13.82 -9.01
C ALA A 498 9.47 -12.80 -9.01
N ARG A 499 9.74 -11.53 -9.30
CA ARG A 499 8.70 -10.51 -9.46
C ARG A 499 7.70 -10.85 -10.57
N ASP A 500 8.21 -11.26 -11.74
CA ASP A 500 7.35 -11.60 -12.86
C ASP A 500 6.44 -12.79 -12.50
N MET A 501 6.98 -13.79 -11.77
CA MET A 501 6.19 -14.90 -11.22
C MET A 501 5.11 -14.44 -10.23
N VAL A 502 5.41 -13.45 -9.35
CA VAL A 502 4.40 -12.87 -8.45
C VAL A 502 3.25 -12.28 -9.25
N TYR A 503 3.52 -11.48 -10.28
CA TYR A 503 2.46 -10.86 -11.07
C TYR A 503 1.71 -11.85 -11.98
N GLU A 504 2.36 -12.92 -12.43
CA GLU A 504 1.66 -14.01 -13.11
C GLU A 504 0.66 -14.71 -12.19
N LYS A 505 1.03 -14.87 -10.90
CA LYS A 505 0.19 -15.51 -9.88
C LYS A 505 -0.90 -14.59 -9.33
N HIS A 506 -0.60 -13.29 -9.17
CA HIS A 506 -1.46 -12.26 -8.58
C HIS A 506 -1.71 -11.09 -9.56
N PRO A 507 -2.35 -11.32 -10.72
CA PRO A 507 -2.47 -10.30 -11.77
C PRO A 507 -3.28 -9.07 -11.35
N GLU A 508 -4.27 -9.22 -10.47
CA GLU A 508 -5.11 -8.10 -9.98
C GLU A 508 -4.33 -7.11 -9.11
N LEU A 509 -3.24 -7.58 -8.51
CA LEU A 509 -2.35 -6.77 -7.67
C LEU A 509 -1.11 -6.27 -8.44
N GLU A 510 -1.04 -6.48 -9.75
CA GLU A 510 0.06 -5.94 -10.52
C GLU A 510 0.06 -4.42 -10.46
N LYS A 511 1.08 -3.84 -9.76
CA LYS A 511 1.26 -2.39 -9.60
C LYS A 511 0.05 -1.66 -8.99
N TYR A 512 -0.68 -2.35 -8.14
CA TYR A 512 -1.74 -1.81 -7.32
C TYR A 512 -1.47 -2.11 -5.85
N ASP A 513 -1.64 -1.12 -5.00
CA ASP A 513 -1.53 -1.25 -3.56
C ASP A 513 -2.66 -0.47 -2.88
N PRO A 514 -3.64 -1.14 -2.27
CA PRO A 514 -4.76 -0.48 -1.61
C PRO A 514 -4.33 0.37 -0.40
N PHE A 515 -3.15 0.09 0.17
CA PHE A 515 -2.64 0.80 1.35
C PHE A 515 -1.61 1.88 1.02
N TYR A 516 -1.37 2.12 -0.28
CA TYR A 516 -0.49 3.17 -0.77
C TYR A 516 -1.20 4.00 -1.85
N SER A 517 -1.64 5.20 -1.49
CA SER A 517 -2.45 6.05 -2.38
C SER A 517 -1.80 6.28 -3.76
N PRO A 518 -2.57 6.20 -4.86
CA PRO A 518 -2.05 6.52 -6.20
C PRO A 518 -1.64 8.00 -6.35
N LEU A 519 -2.02 8.88 -5.42
CA LEU A 519 -1.55 10.26 -5.37
C LEU A 519 -0.13 10.41 -4.81
N LEU A 520 0.44 9.35 -4.26
CA LEU A 520 1.82 9.33 -3.78
C LEU A 520 2.79 8.96 -4.91
N THR A 521 4.08 9.21 -4.68
CA THR A 521 5.12 8.92 -5.67
C THR A 521 5.16 7.44 -6.04
N GLN A 522 5.25 7.18 -7.34
CA GLN A 522 5.36 5.83 -7.90
C GLN A 522 6.80 5.47 -8.30
N THR A 523 7.79 6.26 -7.84
CA THR A 523 9.20 6.10 -8.19
C THR A 523 10.14 6.06 -7.00
N GLU A 524 9.66 6.39 -5.80
CA GLU A 524 10.46 6.43 -4.57
C GLU A 524 9.73 5.68 -3.45
N ASN A 525 10.48 5.08 -2.54
CA ASN A 525 9.95 4.34 -1.39
C ASN A 525 9.66 5.25 -0.18
N ASN A 526 9.04 6.38 -0.43
CA ASN A 526 8.65 7.34 0.61
C ASN A 526 7.19 7.79 0.42
N TYR A 527 6.69 8.58 1.34
CA TYR A 527 5.30 9.07 1.33
C TYR A 527 5.19 10.49 0.74
N ARG A 528 6.02 10.79 -0.28
CA ARG A 528 5.93 12.05 -0.99
C ARG A 528 4.69 12.09 -1.86
N PHE A 529 4.13 13.27 -2.01
CA PHE A 529 3.09 13.50 -3.01
C PHE A 529 3.67 13.26 -4.40
N GLY A 530 2.96 12.51 -5.26
CA GLY A 530 3.44 12.12 -6.57
C GLY A 530 3.42 13.30 -7.54
N ASP A 531 4.46 13.40 -8.34
CA ASP A 531 4.55 14.34 -9.43
C ASP A 531 4.28 13.69 -10.81
N GLU A 532 4.06 12.39 -10.79
CA GLU A 532 3.80 11.53 -11.96
C GLU A 532 2.33 11.41 -12.28
N ILE A 533 1.50 12.11 -11.52
CA ILE A 533 0.06 11.98 -11.60
C ILE A 533 -0.42 12.42 -12.96
N TYR A 534 -0.92 11.43 -13.67
CA TYR A 534 -1.88 11.50 -14.77
C TYR A 534 -1.83 12.78 -15.59
N SER A 535 -0.79 12.96 -16.37
CA SER A 535 -0.83 13.99 -17.42
C SER A 535 -1.71 13.52 -18.58
N VAL A 536 -2.96 13.20 -18.29
CA VAL A 536 -3.94 12.94 -19.34
C VAL A 536 -4.20 14.24 -20.05
N ILE A 537 -3.62 14.40 -21.21
CA ILE A 537 -4.04 15.45 -22.12
C ILE A 537 -4.96 14.80 -23.13
N TYR A 538 -6.19 14.65 -22.71
CA TYR A 538 -7.26 14.37 -23.64
C TYR A 538 -7.41 15.56 -24.60
N ARG A 539 -7.46 15.32 -25.88
CA ARG A 539 -7.78 16.34 -26.87
C ARG A 539 -8.84 15.80 -27.81
N LYS A 540 -9.70 16.72 -28.27
CA LYS A 540 -10.80 16.49 -29.20
C LYS A 540 -10.47 15.46 -30.29
N PRO A 541 -11.42 14.61 -30.64
CA PRO A 541 -11.27 13.62 -31.72
C PRO A 541 -10.74 14.27 -32.99
N GLN A 542 -9.80 13.62 -33.65
CA GLN A 542 -9.32 14.03 -34.97
C GLN A 542 -9.66 12.90 -35.95
N LYS A 543 -10.16 13.24 -37.12
CA LYS A 543 -10.52 12.25 -38.14
C LYS A 543 -9.36 11.31 -38.46
N ALA A 544 -9.64 10.01 -38.45
CA ALA A 544 -8.69 8.90 -38.56
C ALA A 544 -7.89 8.85 -39.87
N ASP A 545 -8.38 9.49 -40.95
CA ASP A 545 -7.81 9.43 -42.30
C ASP A 545 -6.36 9.92 -42.46
N ARG A 546 -5.74 10.37 -41.39
CA ARG A 546 -4.41 11.00 -41.44
C ARG A 546 -3.27 10.19 -40.78
N LEU A 547 -3.56 9.06 -40.16
CA LEU A 547 -2.51 8.23 -39.56
C LEU A 547 -1.85 7.34 -40.62
N LYS A 548 -0.72 7.81 -41.17
CA LYS A 548 0.15 6.96 -41.99
C LYS A 548 1.04 6.14 -41.09
N LEU A 549 0.71 4.86 -40.89
CA LEU A 549 1.54 3.92 -40.17
C LEU A 549 2.87 3.68 -40.89
N THR A 550 3.95 3.70 -40.14
CA THR A 550 5.29 3.39 -40.64
C THR A 550 5.50 1.88 -40.52
N ALA A 551 5.93 1.24 -41.60
CA ALA A 551 6.36 -0.15 -41.52
C ALA A 551 7.59 -0.26 -40.61
N GLY A 552 7.51 -1.07 -39.57
CA GLY A 552 8.55 -1.29 -38.58
C GLY A 552 7.95 -1.52 -37.21
N TYR A 553 8.59 -2.36 -36.43
CA TYR A 553 8.11 -2.79 -35.13
C TYR A 553 8.69 -1.88 -34.03
N ILE A 554 7.85 -1.27 -33.23
CA ILE A 554 8.18 -0.85 -31.88
C ILE A 554 7.53 -1.87 -30.96
N GLU A 555 8.31 -2.51 -30.13
CA GLU A 555 7.76 -3.40 -29.13
C GLU A 555 6.95 -2.57 -28.13
N VAL A 556 5.65 -2.77 -28.13
CA VAL A 556 4.70 -2.14 -27.22
C VAL A 556 3.83 -3.25 -26.69
N SER A 557 3.84 -3.39 -25.39
CA SER A 557 2.88 -4.24 -24.69
C SER A 557 1.96 -3.33 -23.89
N PRO A 558 0.80 -2.94 -24.40
CA PRO A 558 -0.18 -2.24 -23.60
C PRO A 558 -0.81 -3.25 -22.65
N THR A 559 -0.54 -3.09 -21.38
CA THR A 559 -1.37 -3.71 -20.34
C THR A 559 -2.51 -2.75 -20.09
N VAL A 560 -3.69 -3.08 -20.58
CA VAL A 560 -4.90 -2.33 -20.25
C VAL A 560 -5.36 -2.83 -18.88
N LYS A 561 -5.24 -2.01 -17.83
CA LYS A 561 -5.95 -2.21 -16.57
C LYS A 561 -7.04 -1.17 -16.47
N VAL A 562 -8.27 -1.64 -16.38
CA VAL A 562 -9.37 -0.87 -15.80
C VAL A 562 -9.08 -0.85 -14.31
N THR A 563 -8.73 0.30 -13.77
CA THR A 563 -8.64 0.43 -12.31
C THR A 563 -10.06 0.51 -11.77
N GLU A 564 -10.46 -0.47 -10.99
CA GLU A 564 -11.71 -0.45 -10.20
C GLU A 564 -11.73 0.63 -9.11
N THR A 565 -10.75 1.49 -9.03
CA THR A 565 -10.71 2.64 -8.14
C THR A 565 -11.70 3.74 -8.56
N GLY A 566 -12.78 3.38 -9.15
CA GLY A 566 -14.11 3.98 -9.16
C GLY A 566 -14.28 5.47 -9.31
N TYR A 567 -13.30 6.22 -9.80
CA TYR A 567 -13.48 7.66 -9.97
C TYR A 567 -13.78 8.07 -11.40
N HIS A 568 -13.34 7.27 -12.33
CA HIS A 568 -13.55 7.42 -13.77
C HIS A 568 -13.52 6.04 -14.40
N ASP A 569 -14.12 5.91 -15.58
CA ASP A 569 -13.75 4.85 -16.51
C ASP A 569 -12.29 5.07 -16.95
N ASP A 570 -11.38 5.10 -15.97
CA ASP A 570 -9.97 5.38 -16.20
C ASP A 570 -9.29 4.13 -16.72
N MET A 571 -8.85 4.21 -17.94
CA MET A 571 -8.04 3.19 -18.57
C MET A 571 -6.56 3.53 -18.41
N GLN A 572 -5.78 2.65 -17.83
CA GLN A 572 -4.34 2.82 -17.73
C GLN A 572 -3.62 2.11 -18.86
N PHE A 573 -2.74 2.85 -19.54
CA PHE A 573 -1.83 2.31 -20.54
C PHE A 573 -0.43 2.21 -19.96
N ARG A 574 0.09 1.01 -19.98
CA ARG A 574 1.47 0.73 -19.65
C ARG A 574 2.13 0.04 -20.82
N GLY A 575 3.39 0.29 -21.00
CA GLY A 575 4.15 -0.34 -22.04
C GLY A 575 5.58 0.15 -22.09
N PHE A 576 6.28 -0.23 -23.11
CA PHE A 576 7.63 0.23 -23.37
C PHE A 576 7.78 0.56 -24.86
N ALA A 577 8.52 1.64 -25.13
CA ALA A 577 8.74 2.10 -26.49
C ALA A 577 10.24 2.19 -26.77
N TYR A 578 10.78 1.24 -27.54
CA TYR A 578 12.17 1.23 -27.95
C TYR A 578 12.38 0.55 -29.32
N ASN A 579 13.54 0.77 -29.89
CA ASN A 579 13.98 0.09 -31.11
C ASN A 579 15.48 -0.24 -30.95
N GLY A 580 15.79 -1.53 -30.87
CA GLY A 580 17.15 -1.98 -30.53
C GLY A 580 17.60 -1.36 -29.20
N ASN A 581 18.74 -0.69 -29.19
CA ASN A 581 19.30 -0.06 -28.00
C ASN A 581 18.83 1.39 -27.78
N LYS A 582 17.71 1.81 -28.38
CA LYS A 582 17.23 3.20 -28.31
C LYS A 582 15.85 3.30 -27.74
N ALA A 583 15.72 3.90 -26.56
CA ALA A 583 14.43 4.25 -25.96
C ALA A 583 13.78 5.46 -26.67
N TYR A 584 12.45 5.46 -26.71
CA TYR A 584 11.65 6.60 -27.15
C TYR A 584 10.98 7.24 -25.95
N TYR A 585 11.37 8.47 -25.63
CA TYR A 585 10.89 9.18 -24.44
C TYR A 585 9.54 9.82 -24.67
N ASN A 586 8.67 9.75 -23.66
CA ASN A 586 7.35 10.37 -23.64
C ASN A 586 6.61 10.14 -24.97
N PRO A 587 6.34 8.89 -25.32
CA PRO A 587 5.65 8.57 -26.56
C PRO A 587 4.25 9.16 -26.57
N VAL A 588 3.69 9.34 -27.74
CA VAL A 588 2.29 9.78 -27.91
C VAL A 588 1.49 8.59 -28.43
N ILE A 589 0.49 8.19 -27.66
CA ILE A 589 -0.44 7.12 -28.04
C ILE A 589 -1.58 7.70 -28.84
N PHE A 590 -2.00 6.98 -29.85
CA PHE A 590 -3.19 7.28 -30.64
C PHE A 590 -4.13 6.09 -30.56
N LEU A 591 -5.36 6.36 -30.17
CA LEU A 591 -6.47 5.41 -30.25
C LEU A 591 -7.35 5.85 -31.40
N TRP A 592 -7.61 4.95 -32.38
CA TRP A 592 -8.42 5.29 -33.54
C TRP A 592 -9.30 4.13 -34.01
N ASN A 593 -10.43 4.49 -34.56
CA ASN A 593 -11.32 3.63 -35.34
C ASN A 593 -11.68 4.32 -36.66
N GLU A 594 -12.72 3.85 -37.36
CA GLU A 594 -13.15 4.45 -38.65
C GLU A 594 -13.71 5.86 -38.49
N GLN A 595 -14.19 6.25 -37.29
CA GLN A 595 -14.90 7.49 -37.03
C GLN A 595 -14.04 8.49 -36.26
N ASP A 596 -13.27 8.03 -35.25
CA ASP A 596 -12.59 8.87 -34.30
C ASP A 596 -11.11 8.52 -34.11
N CYS A 597 -10.36 9.53 -33.67
CA CYS A 597 -8.95 9.39 -33.33
C CYS A 597 -8.61 10.25 -32.11
N TYR A 598 -8.18 9.62 -31.03
CA TYR A 598 -7.79 10.26 -29.77
C TYR A 598 -6.28 10.25 -29.62
N ARG A 599 -5.74 11.33 -29.07
CA ARG A 599 -4.30 11.52 -28.87
C ARG A 599 -3.98 11.66 -27.39
N ILE A 600 -3.10 10.79 -26.89
CA ILE A 600 -2.73 10.71 -25.49
C ILE A 600 -1.23 10.88 -25.36
N LYS A 601 -0.75 11.67 -24.42
CA LYS A 601 0.67 11.76 -24.11
C LYS A 601 0.98 10.79 -22.98
N ALA A 602 1.87 9.84 -23.23
CA ALA A 602 2.42 8.97 -22.22
C ALA A 602 3.69 9.58 -21.59
N GLN A 603 3.95 9.21 -20.36
CA GLN A 603 5.14 9.59 -19.61
C GLN A 603 6.09 8.39 -19.53
N SER A 604 7.36 8.59 -19.88
CA SER A 604 8.38 7.56 -19.69
C SER A 604 8.73 7.44 -18.20
N VAL A 605 8.91 6.20 -17.75
CA VAL A 605 9.33 5.85 -16.40
C VAL A 605 10.72 5.23 -16.48
N CYS A 606 11.58 5.51 -15.50
CA CYS A 606 12.89 4.87 -15.43
C CYS A 606 12.76 3.54 -14.69
N ASP A 607 12.89 2.44 -15.41
CA ASP A 607 13.13 1.12 -14.81
C ASP A 607 14.61 0.80 -14.91
N ARG A 608 15.35 0.90 -13.81
CA ARG A 608 16.83 0.76 -13.75
C ARG A 608 17.32 -0.61 -14.20
N VAL A 609 16.46 -1.59 -14.21
CA VAL A 609 16.77 -2.98 -14.56
C VAL A 609 16.08 -3.46 -15.85
N PHE A 610 15.34 -2.60 -16.54
CA PHE A 610 14.61 -2.97 -17.75
C PHE A 610 15.50 -3.56 -18.83
N HIS A 611 16.74 -3.07 -18.97
CA HIS A 611 17.74 -3.58 -19.91
C HIS A 611 18.07 -5.07 -19.68
N LEU A 612 18.00 -5.56 -18.44
CA LEU A 612 18.24 -6.96 -18.09
C LEU A 612 17.10 -7.87 -18.58
N ARG A 613 15.87 -7.37 -18.54
CA ARG A 613 14.67 -8.11 -19.02
C ARG A 613 14.75 -8.41 -20.51
N LYS A 614 15.35 -7.52 -21.28
CA LYS A 614 15.40 -7.58 -22.74
C LYS A 614 16.76 -7.99 -23.28
N ASP A 615 17.73 -8.25 -22.39
CA ASP A 615 19.11 -8.60 -22.72
C ASP A 615 19.76 -7.63 -23.70
N VAL A 616 19.53 -6.33 -23.48
CA VAL A 616 20.00 -5.22 -24.30
C VAL A 616 20.70 -4.16 -23.45
N ASP A 617 21.26 -3.14 -24.10
CA ASP A 617 22.04 -2.08 -23.43
C ASP A 617 21.17 -1.24 -22.46
N ARG A 618 21.79 -0.72 -21.38
CA ARG A 618 21.17 0.15 -20.35
C ARG A 618 20.44 1.39 -20.89
N ASN A 619 20.68 1.76 -22.13
CA ASN A 619 20.04 2.90 -22.79
C ASN A 619 18.51 2.78 -22.90
N ILE A 620 17.96 1.58 -22.74
CA ILE A 620 16.51 1.35 -22.81
C ILE A 620 15.81 1.43 -21.45
N ASN A 621 16.51 1.68 -20.35
CA ASN A 621 15.88 1.78 -19.02
C ASN A 621 14.81 2.87 -18.92
N TYR A 622 14.73 3.78 -19.86
CA TYR A 622 13.69 4.80 -20.00
C TYR A 622 12.64 4.48 -21.07
N ALA A 623 12.67 3.27 -21.62
CA ALA A 623 11.67 2.83 -22.59
C ALA A 623 10.27 2.56 -22.00
N PRO A 624 10.14 2.11 -20.74
CA PRO A 624 8.84 1.99 -20.09
C PRO A 624 8.09 3.32 -20.07
N PHE A 625 6.79 3.27 -20.26
CA PHE A 625 5.91 4.43 -20.18
C PHE A 625 4.60 4.08 -19.53
N PHE A 626 3.94 5.12 -19.03
CA PHE A 626 2.65 5.07 -18.38
C PHE A 626 1.78 6.23 -18.83
N CYS A 627 0.47 6.00 -18.95
CA CYS A 627 -0.53 7.06 -19.01
C CYS A 627 -1.89 6.53 -18.56
N GLY A 628 -2.63 7.34 -17.81
CA GLY A 628 -4.05 7.15 -17.56
C GLY A 628 -4.90 7.90 -18.57
N ILE A 629 -6.07 7.40 -18.91
CA ILE A 629 -7.04 8.05 -19.77
C ILE A 629 -8.39 8.06 -19.06
N ASP A 630 -9.01 9.22 -19.06
CA ASP A 630 -10.44 9.35 -18.79
C ASP A 630 -11.20 8.99 -20.09
N THR A 631 -11.97 7.93 -20.05
CA THR A 631 -12.73 7.45 -21.19
C THR A 631 -14.16 8.02 -21.25
N THR A 632 -14.58 8.80 -20.27
CA THR A 632 -15.95 9.33 -20.14
C THR A 632 -16.41 10.11 -21.38
N ASP A 633 -15.48 10.80 -22.05
CA ASP A 633 -15.76 11.55 -23.27
C ASP A 633 -15.44 10.77 -24.56
N MET A 634 -15.15 9.46 -24.47
CA MET A 634 -14.89 8.63 -25.63
C MET A 634 -16.18 7.96 -26.11
N GLU A 635 -16.39 7.97 -27.41
CA GLU A 635 -17.48 7.23 -28.03
C GLU A 635 -17.23 5.71 -27.88
N SER A 636 -18.30 4.94 -27.72
CA SER A 636 -18.21 3.48 -27.67
C SER A 636 -17.66 2.92 -28.97
N GLY A 637 -16.87 1.91 -28.85
CA GLY A 637 -16.30 1.25 -30.01
C GLY A 637 -14.97 0.56 -29.77
N THR A 638 -14.50 -0.15 -30.77
CA THR A 638 -13.18 -0.77 -30.76
C THR A 638 -12.16 0.16 -31.39
N TYR A 639 -11.14 0.52 -30.64
CA TYR A 639 -10.06 1.41 -31.05
C TYR A 639 -8.77 0.61 -31.23
N ARG A 640 -8.10 0.81 -32.36
CA ARG A 640 -6.73 0.35 -32.57
C ARG A 640 -5.77 1.33 -31.90
N CYS A 641 -4.62 0.81 -31.45
CA CYS A 641 -3.60 1.61 -30.77
C CYS A 641 -2.37 1.80 -31.69
N ALA A 642 -1.90 3.05 -31.84
CA ALA A 642 -0.60 3.35 -32.43
C ALA A 642 0.21 4.25 -31.53
N ILE A 643 1.54 4.13 -31.67
CA ILE A 643 2.49 4.99 -30.94
C ILE A 643 3.21 5.89 -31.92
N ARG A 644 3.25 7.20 -31.60
CA ARG A 644 4.10 8.16 -32.30
C ARG A 644 5.42 8.33 -31.55
N ALA A 645 6.50 7.94 -32.21
CA ALA A 645 7.85 8.13 -31.73
C ALA A 645 8.73 8.72 -32.84
N ASN A 646 9.56 9.72 -32.54
CA ASN A 646 10.41 10.42 -33.51
C ASN A 646 9.66 10.90 -34.78
N GLY A 647 8.43 11.37 -34.62
CA GLY A 647 7.62 11.87 -35.72
C GLY A 647 6.98 10.82 -36.62
N LYS A 648 7.23 9.52 -36.38
CA LYS A 648 6.66 8.39 -37.11
C LYS A 648 5.61 7.68 -36.25
N TYR A 649 4.64 7.04 -36.91
CA TYR A 649 3.56 6.29 -36.26
C TYR A 649 3.79 4.79 -36.45
N TYR A 650 3.71 4.03 -35.38
CA TYR A 650 3.90 2.59 -35.33
C TYR A 650 2.66 1.92 -34.76
N ASP A 651 2.21 0.84 -35.37
CA ASP A 651 1.09 0.04 -34.87
C ASP A 651 1.51 -0.65 -33.57
N ALA A 652 0.75 -0.45 -32.51
CA ALA A 652 1.00 -1.09 -31.20
C ALA A 652 0.49 -2.54 -31.16
N GLN A 653 -0.20 -3.00 -32.23
CA GLN A 653 -0.81 -4.32 -32.30
C GLN A 653 -1.81 -4.60 -31.15
N ALA A 654 -2.40 -3.56 -30.61
CA ALA A 654 -3.36 -3.62 -29.51
C ALA A 654 -4.68 -2.98 -29.96
N CYS A 655 -5.78 -3.51 -29.44
CA CYS A 655 -7.11 -2.96 -29.58
C CYS A 655 -7.71 -2.75 -28.19
N ILE A 656 -8.46 -1.66 -28.06
CA ILE A 656 -9.17 -1.31 -26.85
C ILE A 656 -10.64 -1.25 -27.18
N VAL A 657 -11.47 -1.79 -26.32
CA VAL A 657 -12.92 -1.75 -26.43
C VAL A 657 -13.47 -0.78 -25.40
N ILE A 658 -14.12 0.28 -25.85
CA ILE A 658 -14.92 1.18 -25.01
C ILE A 658 -16.37 0.75 -25.23
N ASN A 659 -17.02 0.31 -24.18
CA ASN A 659 -18.42 -0.08 -24.22
C ASN A 659 -19.29 1.08 -23.72
N ASP A 660 -20.39 1.39 -24.44
CA ASP A 660 -21.55 1.99 -23.78
C ASP A 660 -22.16 0.92 -22.90
N GLU A 661 -22.21 1.13 -21.63
CA GLU A 661 -23.07 0.34 -20.77
C GLU A 661 -24.52 0.73 -21.07
N ASP A 662 -25.12 0.09 -22.07
CA ASP A 662 -26.56 0.14 -22.27
C ASP A 662 -27.26 -0.51 -21.09
N GLU A 663 -28.27 0.19 -20.54
CA GLU A 663 -29.12 -0.24 -19.43
C GLU A 663 -29.82 -1.60 -19.64
N ASP A 664 -29.70 -2.23 -20.80
CA ASP A 664 -30.48 -3.42 -21.21
C ASP A 664 -29.70 -4.76 -21.15
N SER A 665 -28.44 -4.82 -20.78
CA SER A 665 -27.67 -6.07 -20.75
C SER A 665 -27.71 -6.84 -19.40
N ILE A 666 -28.44 -6.34 -18.38
CA ILE A 666 -28.62 -7.01 -17.08
C ILE A 666 -29.85 -7.95 -17.06
N ALA A 667 -30.49 -8.18 -18.18
CA ALA A 667 -31.68 -9.04 -18.29
C ALA A 667 -31.47 -10.29 -19.14
N GLN A 668 -30.33 -10.97 -19.02
CA GLN A 668 -30.21 -12.38 -19.47
C GLN A 668 -29.28 -13.18 -18.57
#